data_02acc447aa7d5a61c40c5ee618475c35
#
_entry.id   02acc447aa7d5a61c40c5ee618475c35
#
_cell.length_a   1.000
_cell.length_b   1.000
_cell.length_c   1.000
_cell.angle_alpha   90.00
_cell.angle_beta   90.00
_cell.angle_gamma   90.00
#
_symmetry.space_group_name_H-M   'P 1'
#
loop_
_entity.id
_entity.type
_entity.pdbx_description
1 polymer ?
#
loop_
_entity_poly.entity_id
_entity_poly.type
_entity_poly.pdbx_seq_one_letter_code
_entity_poly.pdbx_strand_id
1 'polypeptide(L)'
;MCKYCKERVSKVFFYICYVFIHRSVIKAVYPRPKVRKMKKKIAVFANGYGLDSLKALLKGFRSADVNNEYDIFVFFSYASYDEFDEFNRGELNIYDLPDLKDYDALIVLSNSLNSIETGITLVKRAIEAGVPVFSIGIEVEGAINLILDNVSGMKELAKHLIEVHDVKRVAIIGGYKTHPESICRIDTVRQVFEEHGRPIPEENIYYGDWGNLKTLEIAKHLAEDPAGLPDAIIACNDIMALACSTELTRLGYTLPDDVIVTGFDYVPKGQAFYPVLTTVDTDFTTIGKVCCNTITDHLNGKAIEMHILINSKLMVGESCGCCRDGLFDERRREQGKTTYSDALDRESLDGSERALTQLISYTDEYGELTKKLVDYYSGEHDFVGNDFHIVIYGKYFTDVMADEQEVFEDALDDGPMQSIVSIGSNDEVTTGTPVSRHDLIPGYNRADTESHVYFLFPLHTGLYNYGYVVVNGDARITREYLDLHAYVEKFMLAFRIQRSNIQLKFYNDSLRKISEIDTMTGLYNRLGYENKATPIYDNCKRSGSRLMVMFIDINRMKRINDVFGHINGDAAIRLTASAIKTNLREDWIAVRFGGDEFLIIGGVKNKDAAEAFRSDVLASVDRFNHEGAWPFRLSVSSGFIISEEGDDKPLTEYIKDADNLMYETKKKMHSEK
;
A
#
# COMPACT_ATOMS: atom_id res chain seq x y z
N MET A 1 19.62 4.38 -86.42
CA MET A 1 19.46 4.94 -85.06
C MET A 1 20.81 5.13 -84.41
N CYS A 2 21.16 6.40 -84.21
CA CYS A 2 22.49 6.87 -83.81
C CYS A 2 22.87 6.38 -82.38
N LYS A 3 24.12 5.95 -82.18
CA LYS A 3 24.71 5.49 -80.91
C LYS A 3 24.47 6.52 -79.77
N TYR A 4 24.30 7.81 -80.17
CA TYR A 4 24.03 8.92 -79.25
C TYR A 4 22.60 8.91 -78.58
N CYS A 5 21.59 8.36 -79.29
CA CYS A 5 20.24 8.24 -78.72
C CYS A 5 20.09 7.10 -77.75
N LYS A 6 20.86 5.98 -77.88
CA LYS A 6 20.82 4.86 -76.93
C LYS A 6 21.46 5.22 -75.59
N GLU A 7 22.48 6.03 -75.53
CA GLU A 7 23.14 6.47 -74.31
C GLU A 7 22.30 7.48 -73.51
N ARG A 8 21.53 8.34 -74.18
CA ARG A 8 20.63 9.30 -73.50
C ARG A 8 19.40 8.63 -72.96
N VAL A 9 18.81 7.68 -73.67
CA VAL A 9 17.65 6.92 -73.18
C VAL A 9 18.04 6.04 -71.96
N SER A 10 19.20 5.41 -71.98
CA SER A 10 19.73 4.64 -70.87
C SER A 10 19.98 5.50 -69.61
N LYS A 11 20.56 6.71 -69.77
CA LYS A 11 20.81 7.62 -68.65
C LYS A 11 19.52 8.19 -68.06
N VAL A 12 18.52 8.49 -68.86
CA VAL A 12 17.22 8.98 -68.38
C VAL A 12 16.45 7.85 -67.69
N PHE A 13 16.52 6.61 -68.23
CA PHE A 13 15.90 5.46 -67.61
C PHE A 13 16.58 5.10 -66.26
N PHE A 14 17.91 5.17 -66.18
CA PHE A 14 18.65 4.98 -64.95
C PHE A 14 18.37 6.11 -63.94
N TYR A 15 18.19 7.34 -64.36
CA TYR A 15 17.86 8.46 -63.50
C TYR A 15 16.43 8.35 -62.97
N ILE A 16 15.49 7.93 -63.81
CA ILE A 16 14.10 7.68 -63.39
C ILE A 16 14.02 6.48 -62.41
N CYS A 17 14.72 5.39 -62.71
CA CYS A 17 14.81 4.25 -61.80
C CYS A 17 15.52 4.61 -60.48
N TYR A 18 16.60 5.40 -60.54
CA TYR A 18 17.32 5.90 -59.37
C TYR A 18 16.42 6.80 -58.50
N VAL A 19 15.66 7.72 -59.11
CA VAL A 19 14.72 8.59 -58.38
C VAL A 19 13.54 7.81 -57.80
N PHE A 20 13.03 6.78 -58.51
CA PHE A 20 11.97 5.92 -58.00
C PHE A 20 12.44 5.01 -56.88
N ILE A 21 13.62 4.39 -57.02
CA ILE A 21 14.22 3.55 -55.98
C ILE A 21 14.59 4.41 -54.77
N HIS A 22 15.19 5.59 -54.97
CA HIS A 22 15.55 6.49 -53.88
C HIS A 22 14.33 7.06 -53.17
N ARG A 23 13.22 7.37 -53.88
CA ARG A 23 11.96 7.77 -53.26
C ARG A 23 11.28 6.61 -52.49
N SER A 24 11.38 5.38 -52.98
CA SER A 24 10.86 4.21 -52.31
C SER A 24 11.69 3.83 -51.11
N VAL A 25 13.02 3.92 -51.18
CA VAL A 25 13.97 3.68 -50.08
C VAL A 25 13.87 4.79 -49.02
N ILE A 26 13.73 6.07 -49.43
CA ILE A 26 13.54 7.19 -48.50
C ILE A 26 12.18 7.05 -47.78
N LYS A 27 11.12 6.57 -48.46
CA LYS A 27 9.83 6.27 -47.77
C LYS A 27 9.90 5.07 -46.82
N ALA A 28 10.76 4.10 -47.10
CA ALA A 28 10.96 2.92 -46.27
C ALA A 28 11.95 3.17 -45.10
N VAL A 29 12.96 4.06 -45.31
CA VAL A 29 13.98 4.36 -44.28
C VAL A 29 13.60 5.55 -43.39
N TYR A 30 12.74 6.45 -43.87
CA TYR A 30 12.16 7.53 -43.05
C TYR A 30 10.63 7.49 -43.19
N PRO A 31 9.93 6.68 -42.43
CA PRO A 31 8.50 6.85 -42.30
C PRO A 31 8.28 8.30 -41.81
N ARG A 32 7.44 9.07 -42.52
CA ARG A 32 7.03 10.39 -42.02
C ARG A 32 6.64 10.17 -40.54
N PRO A 33 7.13 10.97 -39.60
CA PRO A 33 6.66 10.85 -38.23
C PRO A 33 5.13 10.97 -38.29
N LYS A 34 4.41 9.89 -38.00
CA LYS A 34 2.99 9.98 -37.72
C LYS A 34 2.89 11.04 -36.64
N VAL A 35 2.12 12.10 -36.89
CA VAL A 35 1.78 13.05 -35.81
C VAL A 35 1.26 12.17 -34.69
N ARG A 36 2.04 12.00 -33.64
CA ARG A 36 1.68 11.15 -32.50
C ARG A 36 0.50 11.84 -31.84
N LYS A 37 -0.69 11.27 -31.99
CA LYS A 37 -1.89 11.73 -31.30
C LYS A 37 -1.68 11.35 -29.84
N MET A 38 -1.72 12.33 -28.95
CA MET A 38 -1.66 12.05 -27.51
C MET A 38 -2.86 11.20 -27.11
N LYS A 39 -2.61 10.14 -26.36
CA LYS A 39 -3.66 9.27 -25.84
C LYS A 39 -4.52 10.00 -24.81
N LYS A 40 -5.76 9.60 -24.74
CA LYS A 40 -6.74 10.06 -23.77
C LYS A 40 -6.70 9.17 -22.56
N LYS A 41 -6.84 9.76 -21.38
CA LYS A 41 -6.85 9.07 -20.07
C LYS A 41 -8.27 8.80 -19.62
N ILE A 42 -8.58 7.55 -19.34
CA ILE A 42 -9.86 7.15 -18.76
C ILE A 42 -9.63 6.64 -17.33
N ALA A 43 -10.29 7.24 -16.34
CA ALA A 43 -10.28 6.71 -14.98
C ALA A 43 -11.45 5.75 -14.78
N VAL A 44 -11.19 4.60 -14.18
CA VAL A 44 -12.18 3.60 -13.80
C VAL A 44 -12.10 3.39 -12.29
N PHE A 45 -13.23 3.53 -11.60
CA PHE A 45 -13.34 3.29 -10.17
C PHE A 45 -14.08 1.99 -9.94
N ALA A 46 -13.41 1.03 -9.31
CA ALA A 46 -13.93 -0.33 -9.13
C ALA A 46 -13.51 -0.94 -7.79
N ASN A 47 -14.23 -1.98 -7.38
CA ASN A 47 -13.97 -2.74 -6.17
C ASN A 47 -13.79 -4.23 -6.49
N GLY A 48 -13.04 -4.95 -5.65
CA GLY A 48 -12.72 -6.37 -5.80
C GLY A 48 -13.95 -7.30 -5.90
N TYR A 49 -15.06 -6.91 -5.31
CA TYR A 49 -16.31 -7.68 -5.42
C TYR A 49 -16.88 -7.72 -6.84
N GLY A 50 -16.63 -6.69 -7.65
CA GLY A 50 -17.04 -6.61 -9.06
C GLY A 50 -15.98 -7.05 -10.07
N LEU A 51 -14.99 -7.83 -9.68
CA LEU A 51 -13.82 -8.13 -10.51
C LEU A 51 -14.16 -8.78 -11.85
N ASP A 52 -15.05 -9.79 -11.89
CA ASP A 52 -15.43 -10.46 -13.14
C ASP A 52 -16.19 -9.51 -14.08
N SER A 53 -17.04 -8.65 -13.52
CA SER A 53 -17.74 -7.58 -14.26
C SER A 53 -16.76 -6.55 -14.82
N LEU A 54 -15.78 -6.12 -14.02
CA LEU A 54 -14.71 -5.21 -14.46
C LEU A 54 -13.89 -5.82 -15.61
N LYS A 55 -13.49 -7.09 -15.51
CA LYS A 55 -12.76 -7.79 -16.56
C LYS A 55 -13.55 -7.81 -17.88
N ALA A 56 -14.84 -8.14 -17.81
CA ALA A 56 -15.72 -8.16 -18.96
C ALA A 56 -15.88 -6.76 -19.57
N LEU A 57 -16.03 -5.72 -18.74
CA LEU A 57 -16.10 -4.32 -19.15
C LEU A 57 -14.81 -3.90 -19.88
N LEU A 58 -13.65 -4.14 -19.30
CA LEU A 58 -12.34 -3.77 -19.89
C LEU A 58 -12.12 -4.50 -21.21
N LYS A 59 -12.46 -5.79 -21.29
CA LYS A 59 -12.42 -6.57 -22.54
C LYS A 59 -13.32 -5.95 -23.61
N GLY A 60 -14.54 -5.59 -23.24
CA GLY A 60 -15.49 -4.91 -24.12
C GLY A 60 -14.96 -3.57 -24.62
N PHE A 61 -14.47 -2.74 -23.69
CA PHE A 61 -13.89 -1.43 -24.00
C PHE A 61 -12.73 -1.56 -24.99
N ARG A 62 -11.77 -2.45 -24.70
CA ARG A 62 -10.61 -2.69 -25.60
C ARG A 62 -11.03 -3.19 -26.97
N SER A 63 -12.05 -4.03 -27.07
CA SER A 63 -12.55 -4.52 -28.36
C SER A 63 -13.16 -3.41 -29.23
N ALA A 64 -13.63 -2.32 -28.64
CA ALA A 64 -14.16 -1.15 -29.32
C ALA A 64 -13.10 -0.08 -29.60
N ASP A 65 -12.03 -0.01 -28.81
CA ASP A 65 -10.88 0.91 -29.02
C ASP A 65 -9.93 0.40 -30.11
N VAL A 66 -10.44 0.24 -31.30
CA VAL A 66 -9.70 -0.31 -32.46
C VAL A 66 -8.48 0.52 -32.89
N ASN A 67 -8.42 1.78 -32.48
CA ASN A 67 -7.32 2.71 -32.81
C ASN A 67 -6.29 2.84 -31.69
N ASN A 68 -6.47 2.16 -30.58
CA ASN A 68 -5.65 2.30 -29.37
C ASN A 68 -5.53 3.78 -28.93
N GLU A 69 -6.66 4.48 -28.78
CA GLU A 69 -6.72 5.90 -28.45
C GLU A 69 -6.72 6.17 -26.94
N TYR A 70 -6.98 5.14 -26.11
CA TYR A 70 -7.25 5.29 -24.68
C TYR A 70 -6.25 4.53 -23.81
N ASP A 71 -5.70 5.20 -22.80
CA ASP A 71 -5.08 4.56 -21.64
C ASP A 71 -6.09 4.54 -20.48
N ILE A 72 -6.21 3.41 -19.81
CA ILE A 72 -7.19 3.19 -18.75
C ILE A 72 -6.46 3.08 -17.41
N PHE A 73 -6.89 3.87 -16.42
CA PHE A 73 -6.38 3.89 -15.06
C PHE A 73 -7.48 3.34 -14.14
N VAL A 74 -7.29 2.15 -13.60
CA VAL A 74 -8.25 1.50 -12.70
C VAL A 74 -7.82 1.77 -11.27
N PHE A 75 -8.59 2.58 -10.56
CA PHE A 75 -8.46 2.82 -9.13
C PHE A 75 -9.24 1.73 -8.41
N PHE A 76 -8.53 0.82 -7.77
CA PHE A 76 -9.08 -0.45 -7.31
C PHE A 76 -8.96 -0.60 -5.80
N SER A 77 -10.10 -0.84 -5.13
CA SER A 77 -10.23 -1.03 -3.69
C SER A 77 -10.76 -2.43 -3.36
N TYR A 78 -10.44 -2.92 -2.17
CA TYR A 78 -11.04 -4.14 -1.61
C TYR A 78 -11.87 -3.86 -0.36
N ALA A 79 -12.29 -2.60 -0.15
CA ALA A 79 -13.14 -2.25 0.97
C ALA A 79 -14.42 -3.09 0.98
N SER A 80 -14.76 -3.65 2.15
CA SER A 80 -15.99 -4.43 2.36
C SER A 80 -17.23 -3.58 2.17
N TYR A 81 -18.33 -4.20 1.72
CA TYR A 81 -19.57 -3.49 1.50
C TYR A 81 -20.20 -3.04 2.83
N ASP A 82 -20.59 -1.76 2.88
CA ASP A 82 -21.27 -1.10 4.02
C ASP A 82 -20.49 -1.18 5.35
N GLU A 83 -19.16 -1.36 5.29
CA GLU A 83 -18.26 -1.32 6.43
C GLU A 83 -17.37 -0.08 6.33
N PHE A 84 -17.21 0.64 7.44
CA PHE A 84 -16.47 1.91 7.53
C PHE A 84 -15.43 1.89 8.65
N ASP A 85 -14.81 0.74 8.89
CA ASP A 85 -13.70 0.60 9.82
C ASP A 85 -12.42 1.28 9.26
N GLU A 86 -11.36 1.29 10.06
CA GLU A 86 -10.09 1.92 9.68
C GLU A 86 -9.46 1.27 8.43
N PHE A 87 -9.60 -0.05 8.28
CA PHE A 87 -9.07 -0.76 7.11
C PHE A 87 -9.78 -0.31 5.84
N ASN A 88 -11.11 -0.33 5.84
CA ASN A 88 -11.91 0.05 4.68
C ASN A 88 -11.71 1.53 4.30
N ARG A 89 -11.52 2.43 5.29
CA ARG A 89 -11.15 3.82 5.00
C ARG A 89 -9.80 3.91 4.29
N GLY A 90 -8.81 3.13 4.72
CA GLY A 90 -7.51 3.04 4.06
C GLY A 90 -7.64 2.57 2.61
N GLU A 91 -8.45 1.56 2.35
CA GLU A 91 -8.75 1.06 1.00
C GLU A 91 -9.38 2.14 0.10
N LEU A 92 -10.30 2.93 0.64
CA LEU A 92 -11.01 3.96 -0.11
C LEU A 92 -10.13 5.16 -0.50
N ASN A 93 -8.97 5.37 0.13
CA ASN A 93 -8.05 6.45 -0.20
C ASN A 93 -7.59 6.44 -1.66
N ILE A 94 -7.58 5.26 -2.30
CA ILE A 94 -7.21 5.15 -3.71
C ILE A 94 -8.15 5.97 -4.63
N TYR A 95 -9.40 6.19 -4.21
CA TYR A 95 -10.36 6.97 -4.98
C TYR A 95 -10.15 8.49 -4.87
N ASP A 96 -9.36 8.93 -3.89
CA ASP A 96 -8.99 10.32 -3.70
C ASP A 96 -7.61 10.67 -4.32
N LEU A 97 -6.87 9.63 -4.73
CA LEU A 97 -5.54 9.79 -5.31
C LEU A 97 -5.52 10.63 -6.61
N PRO A 98 -6.41 10.40 -7.62
CA PRO A 98 -6.34 11.15 -8.87
C PRO A 98 -6.87 12.57 -8.76
N ASP A 99 -6.22 13.52 -9.47
CA ASP A 99 -6.92 14.74 -9.87
C ASP A 99 -7.85 14.39 -11.05
N LEU A 100 -9.15 14.44 -10.82
CA LEU A 100 -10.15 14.02 -11.82
C LEU A 100 -10.06 14.81 -13.12
N LYS A 101 -9.57 16.07 -13.06
CA LYS A 101 -9.41 16.94 -14.25
C LYS A 101 -8.32 16.47 -15.21
N ASP A 102 -7.45 15.58 -14.78
CA ASP A 102 -6.41 15.00 -15.65
C ASP A 102 -6.94 13.93 -16.61
N TYR A 103 -8.20 13.55 -16.45
CA TYR A 103 -8.84 12.48 -17.23
C TYR A 103 -9.85 13.05 -18.22
N ASP A 104 -9.90 12.41 -19.41
CA ASP A 104 -10.81 12.78 -20.49
C ASP A 104 -12.25 12.25 -20.26
N ALA A 105 -12.40 11.17 -19.49
CA ALA A 105 -13.68 10.66 -18.98
C ALA A 105 -13.46 9.73 -17.78
N LEU A 106 -14.54 9.52 -17.00
CA LEU A 106 -14.56 8.63 -15.85
C LEU A 106 -15.64 7.55 -16.00
N ILE A 107 -15.36 6.34 -15.51
CA ILE A 107 -16.29 5.23 -15.39
C ILE A 107 -16.33 4.80 -13.91
N VAL A 108 -17.50 4.85 -13.30
CA VAL A 108 -17.72 4.45 -11.91
C VAL A 108 -18.65 3.23 -11.89
N LEU A 109 -18.17 2.10 -11.36
CA LEU A 109 -19.01 0.93 -11.12
C LEU A 109 -19.80 1.16 -9.82
N SER A 110 -20.76 2.09 -9.88
CA SER A 110 -21.41 2.70 -8.71
C SER A 110 -22.18 1.69 -7.84
N ASN A 111 -22.68 0.59 -8.42
CA ASN A 111 -23.41 -0.46 -7.72
C ASN A 111 -22.50 -1.48 -7.00
N SER A 112 -21.23 -1.55 -7.37
CA SER A 112 -20.29 -2.57 -6.87
C SER A 112 -19.16 -2.00 -6.00
N LEU A 113 -19.18 -0.70 -5.67
CA LEU A 113 -18.25 -0.12 -4.68
C LEU A 113 -18.62 -0.55 -3.26
N ASN A 114 -17.83 -0.13 -2.28
CA ASN A 114 -18.08 -0.48 -0.87
C ASN A 114 -19.44 0.04 -0.34
N SER A 115 -20.03 1.06 -0.97
CA SER A 115 -21.39 1.54 -0.71
C SER A 115 -21.93 2.31 -1.91
N ILE A 116 -23.25 2.41 -1.99
CA ILE A 116 -23.94 3.22 -3.00
C ILE A 116 -23.58 4.71 -2.83
N GLU A 117 -23.43 5.17 -1.59
CA GLU A 117 -23.08 6.55 -1.28
C GLU A 117 -21.68 6.90 -1.80
N THR A 118 -20.71 6.01 -1.70
CA THR A 118 -19.38 6.16 -2.28
C THR A 118 -19.46 6.35 -3.80
N GLY A 119 -20.24 5.50 -4.48
CA GLY A 119 -20.46 5.63 -5.93
C GLY A 119 -21.07 6.97 -6.32
N ILE A 120 -22.14 7.38 -5.64
CA ILE A 120 -22.81 8.67 -5.88
C ILE A 120 -21.84 9.83 -5.63
N THR A 121 -21.05 9.77 -4.56
CA THR A 121 -20.09 10.81 -4.20
C THR A 121 -19.00 10.98 -5.26
N LEU A 122 -18.42 9.87 -5.74
CA LEU A 122 -17.42 9.90 -6.81
C LEU A 122 -17.99 10.49 -8.11
N VAL A 123 -19.20 10.08 -8.49
CA VAL A 123 -19.87 10.62 -9.68
C VAL A 123 -20.11 12.11 -9.54
N LYS A 124 -20.60 12.59 -8.39
CA LYS A 124 -20.81 14.03 -8.14
C LYS A 124 -19.50 14.82 -8.19
N ARG A 125 -18.43 14.32 -7.59
CA ARG A 125 -17.09 14.93 -7.68
C ARG A 125 -16.61 15.08 -9.14
N ALA A 126 -16.88 14.07 -9.98
CA ALA A 126 -16.54 14.12 -11.40
C ALA A 126 -17.35 15.22 -12.14
N ILE A 127 -18.64 15.31 -11.86
CA ILE A 127 -19.52 16.36 -12.42
C ILE A 127 -19.04 17.75 -12.01
N GLU A 128 -18.70 17.94 -10.72
CA GLU A 128 -18.17 19.21 -10.19
C GLU A 128 -16.81 19.56 -10.82
N ALA A 129 -15.98 18.55 -11.12
CA ALA A 129 -14.72 18.73 -11.82
C ALA A 129 -14.91 19.07 -13.33
N GLY A 130 -16.12 18.92 -13.85
CA GLY A 130 -16.44 19.16 -15.27
C GLY A 130 -15.97 18.04 -16.20
N VAL A 131 -15.78 16.81 -15.67
CA VAL A 131 -15.31 15.66 -16.43
C VAL A 131 -16.49 14.74 -16.77
N PRO A 132 -16.66 14.31 -18.04
CA PRO A 132 -17.70 13.37 -18.41
C PRO A 132 -17.60 12.09 -17.58
N VAL A 133 -18.70 11.67 -16.94
CA VAL A 133 -18.70 10.51 -16.04
C VAL A 133 -19.84 9.55 -16.37
N PHE A 134 -19.49 8.27 -16.39
CA PHE A 134 -20.41 7.14 -16.55
C PHE A 134 -20.68 6.53 -15.18
N SER A 135 -21.96 6.50 -14.79
CA SER A 135 -22.42 5.78 -13.61
C SER A 135 -23.03 4.43 -14.04
N ILE A 136 -22.45 3.33 -13.57
CA ILE A 136 -22.93 1.98 -13.91
C ILE A 136 -23.75 1.44 -12.74
N GLY A 137 -24.97 1.02 -13.01
CA GLY A 137 -25.88 0.37 -12.06
C GLY A 137 -26.68 1.32 -11.18
N ILE A 138 -26.19 2.51 -10.89
CA ILE A 138 -26.88 3.55 -10.08
C ILE A 138 -27.10 4.80 -10.92
N GLU A 139 -28.34 5.30 -10.91
CA GLU A 139 -28.70 6.54 -11.62
C GLU A 139 -28.30 7.75 -10.80
N VAL A 140 -27.51 8.66 -11.43
CA VAL A 140 -27.08 9.93 -10.82
C VAL A 140 -27.36 11.06 -11.81
N GLU A 141 -28.03 12.10 -11.35
CA GLU A 141 -28.35 13.28 -12.17
C GLU A 141 -27.06 13.96 -12.66
N GLY A 142 -27.00 14.25 -13.96
CA GLY A 142 -25.83 14.88 -14.60
C GLY A 142 -24.78 13.89 -15.11
N ALA A 143 -24.86 12.61 -14.77
CA ALA A 143 -24.00 11.56 -15.33
C ALA A 143 -24.60 10.92 -16.56
N ILE A 144 -23.76 10.20 -17.33
CA ILE A 144 -24.19 9.26 -18.35
C ILE A 144 -24.48 7.95 -17.63
N ASN A 145 -25.78 7.59 -17.53
CA ASN A 145 -26.25 6.47 -16.72
C ASN A 145 -26.39 5.21 -17.56
N LEU A 146 -25.63 4.16 -17.21
CA LEU A 146 -25.81 2.82 -17.75
C LEU A 146 -26.61 2.00 -16.73
N ILE A 147 -27.87 1.77 -17.04
CA ILE A 147 -28.80 1.07 -16.15
C ILE A 147 -28.78 -0.42 -16.47
N LEU A 148 -28.50 -1.23 -15.47
CA LEU A 148 -28.55 -2.69 -15.59
C LEU A 148 -30.00 -3.16 -15.49
N ASP A 149 -30.43 -3.98 -16.45
CA ASP A 149 -31.76 -4.56 -16.41
C ASP A 149 -31.82 -5.74 -15.43
N ASN A 150 -32.20 -5.44 -14.19
CA ASN A 150 -32.40 -6.43 -13.14
C ASN A 150 -33.76 -7.17 -13.24
N VAL A 151 -34.61 -6.81 -14.21
CA VAL A 151 -36.01 -7.27 -14.30
C VAL A 151 -36.22 -8.32 -15.38
N SER A 152 -35.83 -8.04 -16.63
CA SER A 152 -36.18 -8.89 -17.77
C SER A 152 -35.62 -10.30 -17.64
N GLY A 153 -34.32 -10.44 -17.37
CA GLY A 153 -33.69 -11.75 -17.19
C GLY A 153 -34.24 -12.52 -16.00
N MET A 154 -34.54 -11.85 -14.88
CA MET A 154 -35.15 -12.50 -13.70
C MET A 154 -36.59 -12.93 -13.97
N LYS A 155 -37.37 -12.16 -14.76
CA LYS A 155 -38.71 -12.59 -15.22
C LYS A 155 -38.62 -13.83 -16.10
N GLU A 156 -37.68 -13.85 -17.05
CA GLU A 156 -37.44 -15.01 -17.90
C GLU A 156 -37.05 -16.23 -17.08
N LEU A 157 -36.16 -16.09 -16.12
CA LEU A 157 -35.73 -17.15 -15.23
C LEU A 157 -36.88 -17.70 -14.40
N ALA A 158 -37.67 -16.84 -13.74
CA ALA A 158 -38.80 -17.25 -12.93
C ALA A 158 -39.87 -17.98 -13.76
N LYS A 159 -40.21 -17.46 -14.96
CA LYS A 159 -41.11 -18.13 -15.89
C LYS A 159 -40.57 -19.47 -16.34
N HIS A 160 -39.27 -19.56 -16.69
CA HIS A 160 -38.65 -20.82 -17.09
C HIS A 160 -38.78 -21.89 -15.97
N LEU A 161 -38.56 -21.53 -14.72
CA LEU A 161 -38.72 -22.45 -13.60
C LEU A 161 -40.16 -22.90 -13.40
N ILE A 162 -41.14 -22.03 -13.61
CA ILE A 162 -42.57 -22.34 -13.48
C ILE A 162 -43.08 -23.15 -14.66
N GLU A 163 -42.84 -22.71 -15.89
CA GLU A 163 -43.46 -23.22 -17.12
C GLU A 163 -42.77 -24.49 -17.62
N VAL A 164 -41.43 -24.60 -17.45
CA VAL A 164 -40.66 -25.75 -17.95
C VAL A 164 -40.46 -26.81 -16.88
N HIS A 165 -40.24 -26.41 -15.60
CA HIS A 165 -39.90 -27.33 -14.52
C HIS A 165 -41.03 -27.53 -13.47
N ASP A 166 -42.18 -26.85 -13.65
CA ASP A 166 -43.33 -26.88 -12.73
C ASP A 166 -42.97 -26.63 -11.26
N VAL A 167 -41.95 -25.78 -11.00
CA VAL A 167 -41.45 -25.43 -9.66
C VAL A 167 -42.57 -24.80 -8.85
N LYS A 168 -42.84 -25.33 -7.64
CA LYS A 168 -43.93 -24.89 -6.74
C LYS A 168 -43.36 -24.22 -5.48
N ARG A 169 -42.33 -24.80 -4.88
CA ARG A 169 -41.67 -24.31 -3.67
C ARG A 169 -40.31 -23.70 -4.03
N VAL A 170 -40.11 -22.45 -3.70
CA VAL A 170 -38.87 -21.71 -3.99
C VAL A 170 -38.30 -21.12 -2.73
N ALA A 171 -37.00 -21.18 -2.56
CA ALA A 171 -36.24 -20.31 -1.70
C ALA A 171 -35.47 -19.26 -2.53
N ILE A 172 -35.45 -18.01 -2.07
CA ILE A 172 -34.68 -16.94 -2.70
C ILE A 172 -33.49 -16.58 -1.76
N ILE A 173 -32.28 -16.49 -2.33
CA ILE A 173 -31.10 -16.01 -1.61
C ILE A 173 -30.73 -14.66 -2.21
N GLY A 174 -31.11 -13.57 -1.53
CA GLY A 174 -30.80 -12.20 -1.89
C GLY A 174 -29.40 -11.78 -1.47
N GLY A 175 -28.95 -10.64 -1.99
CA GLY A 175 -27.76 -9.93 -1.51
C GLY A 175 -28.02 -9.21 -0.18
N TYR A 176 -27.41 -8.03 0.01
CA TYR A 176 -27.76 -7.20 1.17
C TYR A 176 -29.21 -6.75 1.13
N LYS A 177 -29.87 -6.80 2.28
CA LYS A 177 -31.30 -6.47 2.43
C LYS A 177 -31.66 -5.06 1.99
N THR A 178 -30.71 -4.13 2.09
CA THR A 178 -30.87 -2.71 1.74
C THR A 178 -30.43 -2.38 0.31
N HIS A 179 -29.81 -3.33 -0.39
CA HIS A 179 -29.26 -3.08 -1.72
C HIS A 179 -30.37 -3.06 -2.79
N PRO A 180 -30.50 -1.98 -3.61
CA PRO A 180 -31.58 -1.83 -4.58
C PRO A 180 -31.69 -2.98 -5.58
N GLU A 181 -30.57 -3.50 -6.09
CA GLU A 181 -30.59 -4.64 -7.02
C GLU A 181 -31.06 -5.91 -6.34
N SER A 182 -30.69 -6.16 -5.07
CA SER A 182 -31.21 -7.29 -4.30
C SER A 182 -32.72 -7.23 -4.17
N ILE A 183 -33.24 -6.08 -3.77
CA ILE A 183 -34.68 -5.82 -3.63
C ILE A 183 -35.37 -6.02 -4.98
N CYS A 184 -34.86 -5.41 -6.05
CA CYS A 184 -35.45 -5.47 -7.39
C CYS A 184 -35.53 -6.93 -7.92
N ARG A 185 -34.46 -7.72 -7.77
CA ARG A 185 -34.41 -9.13 -8.22
C ARG A 185 -35.37 -10.00 -7.42
N ILE A 186 -35.42 -9.83 -6.08
CA ILE A 186 -36.36 -10.55 -5.19
C ILE A 186 -37.82 -10.23 -5.56
N ASP A 187 -38.17 -8.95 -5.65
CA ASP A 187 -39.54 -8.49 -5.95
C ASP A 187 -39.98 -8.96 -7.33
N THR A 188 -39.07 -8.95 -8.31
CA THR A 188 -39.35 -9.45 -9.66
C THR A 188 -39.73 -10.95 -9.64
N VAL A 189 -38.97 -11.77 -8.92
CA VAL A 189 -39.28 -13.22 -8.80
C VAL A 189 -40.59 -13.41 -8.06
N ARG A 190 -40.82 -12.74 -6.94
CA ARG A 190 -42.06 -12.80 -6.17
C ARG A 190 -43.26 -12.46 -7.00
N GLN A 191 -43.20 -11.37 -7.76
CA GLN A 191 -44.29 -10.94 -8.65
C GLN A 191 -44.64 -12.02 -9.68
N VAL A 192 -43.64 -12.61 -10.35
CA VAL A 192 -43.88 -13.64 -11.36
C VAL A 192 -44.51 -14.89 -10.73
N PHE A 193 -44.05 -15.34 -9.58
CA PHE A 193 -44.63 -16.49 -8.88
C PHE A 193 -46.05 -16.19 -8.39
N GLU A 194 -46.32 -14.99 -7.89
CA GLU A 194 -47.68 -14.57 -7.46
C GLU A 194 -48.65 -14.52 -8.68
N GLU A 195 -48.24 -13.97 -9.81
CA GLU A 195 -49.01 -13.94 -11.06
C GLU A 195 -49.40 -15.34 -11.54
N HIS A 196 -48.61 -16.37 -11.21
CA HIS A 196 -48.88 -17.78 -11.51
C HIS A 196 -49.57 -18.54 -10.37
N GLY A 197 -50.07 -17.84 -9.35
CA GLY A 197 -50.76 -18.44 -8.20
C GLY A 197 -49.88 -19.25 -7.24
N ARG A 198 -48.58 -18.98 -7.23
CA ARG A 198 -47.56 -19.64 -6.40
C ARG A 198 -46.81 -18.62 -5.51
N PRO A 199 -47.48 -17.89 -4.63
CA PRO A 199 -46.83 -16.83 -3.85
C PRO A 199 -45.70 -17.40 -3.00
N ILE A 200 -44.56 -16.67 -2.92
CA ILE A 200 -43.38 -17.04 -2.16
C ILE A 200 -43.51 -16.43 -0.73
N PRO A 201 -43.59 -17.26 0.33
CA PRO A 201 -43.63 -16.77 1.72
C PRO A 201 -42.39 -16.01 2.08
N GLU A 202 -42.49 -15.03 3.01
CA GLU A 202 -41.38 -14.22 3.44
C GLU A 202 -40.26 -15.03 4.15
N GLU A 203 -40.65 -16.12 4.84
CA GLU A 203 -39.72 -17.07 5.49
C GLU A 203 -38.85 -17.85 4.50
N ASN A 204 -39.19 -17.86 3.22
CA ASN A 204 -38.37 -18.47 2.17
C ASN A 204 -37.42 -17.48 1.49
N ILE A 205 -37.28 -16.24 2.02
CA ILE A 205 -36.39 -15.24 1.53
C ILE A 205 -35.22 -15.08 2.51
N TYR A 206 -34.03 -15.41 2.04
CA TYR A 206 -32.78 -15.37 2.81
C TYR A 206 -31.86 -14.28 2.25
N TYR A 207 -30.89 -13.84 3.04
CA TYR A 207 -29.92 -12.82 2.64
C TYR A 207 -28.52 -13.34 2.85
N GLY A 208 -27.81 -13.64 1.74
CA GLY A 208 -26.44 -14.16 1.70
C GLY A 208 -25.38 -13.08 1.57
N ASP A 209 -25.79 -11.78 1.58
CA ASP A 209 -24.90 -10.60 1.52
C ASP A 209 -23.90 -10.63 0.36
N TRP A 210 -24.36 -11.10 -0.81
CA TRP A 210 -23.58 -11.31 -2.04
C TRP A 210 -22.41 -12.30 -1.91
N GLY A 211 -22.21 -12.94 -0.75
CA GLY A 211 -21.02 -13.70 -0.43
C GLY A 211 -21.24 -15.19 -0.12
N ASN A 212 -20.13 -15.89 0.07
CA ASN A 212 -20.12 -17.33 0.30
C ASN A 212 -20.53 -17.71 1.73
N LEU A 213 -19.98 -17.06 2.76
CA LEU A 213 -20.05 -17.53 4.15
C LEU A 213 -21.48 -17.68 4.65
N LYS A 214 -22.30 -16.62 4.58
CA LYS A 214 -23.71 -16.68 4.97
C LYS A 214 -24.50 -17.65 4.10
N THR A 215 -24.17 -17.73 2.80
CA THR A 215 -24.84 -18.64 1.88
C THR A 215 -24.60 -20.12 2.24
N LEU A 216 -23.40 -20.49 2.70
CA LEU A 216 -23.12 -21.84 3.20
C LEU A 216 -24.00 -22.18 4.43
N GLU A 217 -24.22 -21.22 5.32
CA GLU A 217 -25.11 -21.40 6.49
C GLU A 217 -26.59 -21.53 6.05
N ILE A 218 -27.03 -20.71 5.08
CA ILE A 218 -28.37 -20.80 4.50
C ILE A 218 -28.59 -22.16 3.84
N ALA A 219 -27.63 -22.66 3.07
CA ALA A 219 -27.72 -23.97 2.42
C ALA A 219 -27.85 -25.11 3.44
N LYS A 220 -27.12 -25.07 4.56
CA LYS A 220 -27.28 -26.02 5.67
C LYS A 220 -28.67 -25.93 6.29
N HIS A 221 -29.13 -24.72 6.57
CA HIS A 221 -30.47 -24.50 7.15
C HIS A 221 -31.57 -25.05 6.24
N LEU A 222 -31.48 -24.84 4.91
CA LEU A 222 -32.41 -25.40 3.95
C LEU A 222 -32.35 -26.93 3.89
N ALA A 223 -31.18 -27.54 4.05
CA ALA A 223 -31.01 -28.99 4.09
C ALA A 223 -31.60 -29.64 5.37
N GLU A 224 -31.68 -28.88 6.45
CA GLU A 224 -32.22 -29.32 7.76
C GLU A 224 -33.72 -29.05 7.89
N ASP A 225 -34.35 -28.38 6.91
CA ASP A 225 -35.79 -28.08 6.97
C ASP A 225 -36.62 -29.40 7.01
N PRO A 226 -37.47 -29.59 8.02
CA PRO A 226 -38.33 -30.77 8.12
C PRO A 226 -39.28 -30.96 6.92
N ALA A 227 -39.60 -29.92 6.19
CA ALA A 227 -40.39 -29.98 4.98
C ALA A 227 -39.58 -30.44 3.74
N GLY A 228 -38.29 -30.69 3.90
CA GLY A 228 -37.34 -31.01 2.82
C GLY A 228 -36.93 -29.79 2.00
N LEU A 229 -35.95 -29.96 1.11
CA LEU A 229 -35.51 -28.91 0.20
C LEU A 229 -36.66 -28.34 -0.64
N PRO A 230 -36.57 -27.03 -1.02
CA PRO A 230 -37.50 -26.48 -2.03
C PRO A 230 -37.20 -27.09 -3.40
N ASP A 231 -38.17 -27.00 -4.36
CA ASP A 231 -37.98 -27.48 -5.74
C ASP A 231 -36.84 -26.70 -6.42
N ALA A 232 -36.73 -25.40 -6.11
CA ALA A 232 -35.67 -24.55 -6.64
C ALA A 232 -35.15 -23.52 -5.61
N ILE A 233 -33.87 -23.18 -5.69
CA ILE A 233 -33.22 -22.10 -4.99
C ILE A 233 -32.78 -21.07 -6.06
N ILE A 234 -33.26 -19.83 -5.94
CA ILE A 234 -32.94 -18.73 -6.82
C ILE A 234 -31.98 -17.80 -6.04
N ALA A 235 -30.69 -17.85 -6.36
CA ALA A 235 -29.73 -16.93 -5.81
C ALA A 235 -29.65 -15.66 -6.68
N CYS A 236 -29.62 -14.51 -6.03
CA CYS A 236 -29.55 -13.21 -6.73
C CYS A 236 -28.16 -12.88 -7.31
N ASN A 237 -27.14 -13.75 -7.11
CA ASN A 237 -25.91 -13.75 -7.89
C ASN A 237 -25.32 -15.16 -8.01
N ASP A 238 -24.37 -15.34 -8.92
CA ASP A 238 -23.73 -16.64 -9.20
C ASP A 238 -22.80 -17.08 -8.05
N ILE A 239 -22.20 -16.15 -7.33
CA ILE A 239 -21.31 -16.48 -6.18
C ILE A 239 -22.10 -17.21 -5.10
N MET A 240 -23.28 -16.70 -4.75
CA MET A 240 -24.18 -17.35 -3.81
C MET A 240 -24.73 -18.66 -4.36
N ALA A 241 -25.10 -18.71 -5.66
CA ALA A 241 -25.55 -19.93 -6.30
C ALA A 241 -24.50 -21.05 -6.22
N LEU A 242 -23.24 -20.73 -6.52
CA LEU A 242 -22.11 -21.68 -6.45
C LEU A 242 -21.82 -22.14 -5.03
N ALA A 243 -21.84 -21.23 -4.05
CA ALA A 243 -21.65 -21.57 -2.64
C ALA A 243 -22.76 -22.51 -2.15
N CYS A 244 -24.01 -22.21 -2.46
CA CYS A 244 -25.17 -23.04 -2.13
C CYS A 244 -25.04 -24.43 -2.77
N SER A 245 -24.76 -24.48 -4.10
CA SER A 245 -24.57 -25.74 -4.83
C SER A 245 -23.46 -26.60 -4.26
N THR A 246 -22.33 -25.99 -3.90
CA THR A 246 -21.19 -26.69 -3.30
C THR A 246 -21.55 -27.29 -1.96
N GLU A 247 -22.21 -26.53 -1.08
CA GLU A 247 -22.58 -27.02 0.24
C GLU A 247 -23.64 -28.12 0.20
N LEU A 248 -24.67 -27.97 -0.65
CA LEU A 248 -25.69 -29.01 -0.82
C LEU A 248 -25.07 -30.31 -1.36
N THR A 249 -24.17 -30.21 -2.34
CA THR A 249 -23.43 -31.39 -2.86
C THR A 249 -22.59 -32.04 -1.76
N ARG A 250 -21.93 -31.24 -0.91
CA ARG A 250 -21.16 -31.74 0.25
C ARG A 250 -22.04 -32.47 1.26
N LEU A 251 -23.29 -32.04 1.42
CA LEU A 251 -24.29 -32.67 2.28
C LEU A 251 -24.92 -33.93 1.66
N GLY A 252 -24.58 -34.26 0.41
CA GLY A 252 -25.01 -35.49 -0.27
C GLY A 252 -26.19 -35.32 -1.22
N TYR A 253 -26.63 -34.09 -1.48
CA TYR A 253 -27.69 -33.82 -2.46
C TYR A 253 -27.13 -33.77 -3.90
N THR A 254 -27.95 -34.17 -4.84
CA THR A 254 -27.62 -34.20 -6.30
C THR A 254 -28.34 -33.07 -7.02
N LEU A 255 -27.59 -32.21 -7.69
CA LEU A 255 -28.15 -31.11 -8.50
C LEU A 255 -28.18 -31.52 -9.97
N PRO A 256 -29.26 -31.25 -10.68
CA PRO A 256 -30.54 -30.64 -10.25
C PRO A 256 -31.61 -31.65 -9.79
N ASP A 257 -31.28 -32.93 -9.57
CA ASP A 257 -32.28 -33.98 -9.32
C ASP A 257 -33.02 -33.80 -7.98
N ASP A 258 -32.34 -33.39 -6.92
CA ASP A 258 -32.93 -33.11 -5.60
C ASP A 258 -33.40 -31.66 -5.48
N VAL A 259 -32.70 -30.70 -6.10
CA VAL A 259 -33.03 -29.28 -6.08
C VAL A 259 -32.39 -28.55 -7.25
N ILE A 260 -33.13 -27.66 -7.89
CA ILE A 260 -32.62 -26.74 -8.90
C ILE A 260 -31.94 -25.57 -8.21
N VAL A 261 -30.73 -25.16 -8.68
CA VAL A 261 -30.07 -23.94 -8.21
C VAL A 261 -29.78 -23.04 -9.40
N THR A 262 -30.16 -21.76 -9.28
CA THR A 262 -29.95 -20.77 -10.35
C THR A 262 -29.31 -19.52 -9.81
N GLY A 263 -28.66 -18.74 -10.70
CA GLY A 263 -27.89 -17.55 -10.33
C GLY A 263 -28.21 -16.31 -11.16
N PHE A 264 -27.32 -15.32 -11.08
CA PHE A 264 -27.32 -14.07 -11.82
C PHE A 264 -25.87 -13.59 -11.97
N ASP A 265 -25.48 -12.94 -13.05
CA ASP A 265 -24.20 -12.35 -13.44
C ASP A 265 -23.44 -13.12 -14.53
N TYR A 266 -23.72 -14.40 -14.78
CA TYR A 266 -23.05 -15.22 -15.79
C TYR A 266 -21.53 -15.29 -15.63
N VAL A 267 -21.04 -15.49 -14.37
CA VAL A 267 -19.61 -15.50 -14.09
C VAL A 267 -18.90 -16.73 -14.69
N PRO A 268 -17.60 -16.61 -15.09
CA PRO A 268 -16.84 -17.73 -15.66
C PRO A 268 -16.83 -18.99 -14.80
N LYS A 269 -16.76 -18.85 -13.48
CA LYS A 269 -16.79 -19.97 -12.51
C LYS A 269 -18.08 -20.76 -12.58
N GLY A 270 -19.23 -20.08 -12.77
CA GLY A 270 -20.54 -20.72 -12.94
C GLY A 270 -20.63 -21.54 -14.24
N GLN A 271 -19.92 -21.10 -15.28
CA GLN A 271 -19.83 -21.78 -16.56
C GLN A 271 -18.87 -22.98 -16.57
N ALA A 272 -17.97 -23.04 -15.58
CA ALA A 272 -17.04 -24.15 -15.38
C ALA A 272 -17.53 -25.16 -14.34
N PHE A 273 -18.51 -24.78 -13.53
CA PHE A 273 -19.05 -25.62 -12.45
C PHE A 273 -19.83 -26.82 -13.04
N TYR A 274 -19.99 -27.88 -12.24
CA TYR A 274 -20.85 -28.99 -12.59
C TYR A 274 -21.94 -29.20 -11.53
N PRO A 275 -23.20 -29.17 -11.90
CA PRO A 275 -23.77 -28.83 -13.23
C PRO A 275 -23.56 -27.34 -13.58
N VAL A 276 -23.35 -27.04 -14.89
CA VAL A 276 -23.22 -25.66 -15.39
C VAL A 276 -24.41 -24.83 -14.96
N LEU A 277 -24.14 -23.66 -14.38
CA LEU A 277 -25.16 -22.83 -13.77
C LEU A 277 -26.13 -22.23 -14.80
N THR A 278 -27.42 -22.39 -14.57
CA THR A 278 -28.49 -21.60 -15.21
C THR A 278 -28.51 -20.25 -14.50
N THR A 279 -28.33 -19.16 -15.24
CA THR A 279 -28.12 -17.83 -14.70
C THR A 279 -28.61 -16.72 -15.65
N VAL A 280 -28.56 -15.49 -15.22
CA VAL A 280 -28.87 -14.32 -16.05
C VAL A 280 -27.60 -13.57 -16.40
N ASP A 281 -27.37 -13.27 -17.68
CA ASP A 281 -26.24 -12.50 -18.18
C ASP A 281 -26.60 -11.01 -18.28
N THR A 282 -25.79 -10.16 -17.63
CA THR A 282 -25.89 -8.69 -17.67
C THR A 282 -25.02 -8.05 -18.75
N ASP A 283 -24.25 -8.86 -19.49
CA ASP A 283 -23.42 -8.48 -20.64
C ASP A 283 -22.48 -7.27 -20.38
N PHE A 284 -21.66 -7.37 -19.35
CA PHE A 284 -20.64 -6.34 -19.05
C PHE A 284 -19.66 -6.09 -20.21
N THR A 285 -19.49 -7.05 -21.11
CA THR A 285 -18.71 -6.85 -22.34
C THR A 285 -19.37 -5.82 -23.25
N THR A 286 -20.70 -5.86 -23.41
CA THR A 286 -21.44 -4.83 -24.16
C THR A 286 -21.38 -3.48 -23.44
N ILE A 287 -21.46 -3.44 -22.10
CA ILE A 287 -21.28 -2.21 -21.33
C ILE A 287 -19.94 -1.54 -21.66
N GLY A 288 -18.84 -2.29 -21.65
CA GLY A 288 -17.52 -1.77 -22.02
C GLY A 288 -17.45 -1.19 -23.43
N LYS A 289 -18.08 -1.85 -24.41
CA LYS A 289 -18.18 -1.34 -25.79
C LYS A 289 -18.98 -0.05 -25.86
N VAL A 290 -20.12 0.01 -25.16
CA VAL A 290 -20.97 1.20 -25.10
C VAL A 290 -20.21 2.35 -24.46
N CYS A 291 -19.51 2.14 -23.34
CA CYS A 291 -18.66 3.16 -22.72
C CYS A 291 -17.63 3.72 -23.72
N CYS A 292 -16.85 2.87 -24.39
CA CYS A 292 -15.84 3.32 -25.35
C CYS A 292 -16.45 4.14 -26.51
N ASN A 293 -17.54 3.65 -27.11
CA ASN A 293 -18.20 4.31 -28.22
C ASN A 293 -18.81 5.66 -27.81
N THR A 294 -19.50 5.71 -26.66
CA THR A 294 -20.13 6.92 -26.15
C THR A 294 -19.10 7.96 -25.73
N ILE A 295 -17.97 7.55 -25.09
CA ILE A 295 -16.84 8.44 -24.81
C ILE A 295 -16.29 9.02 -26.11
N THR A 296 -16.06 8.16 -27.12
CA THR A 296 -15.54 8.58 -28.42
C THR A 296 -16.47 9.58 -29.08
N ASP A 297 -17.77 9.35 -29.08
CA ASP A 297 -18.79 10.23 -29.67
C ASP A 297 -18.86 11.55 -28.90
N HIS A 298 -18.88 11.54 -27.57
CA HIS A 298 -18.88 12.73 -26.74
C HIS A 298 -17.64 13.61 -27.00
N LEU A 299 -16.46 13.02 -26.98
CA LEU A 299 -15.20 13.75 -27.20
C LEU A 299 -15.05 14.27 -28.65
N ASN A 300 -15.82 13.73 -29.60
CA ASN A 300 -15.93 14.25 -30.96
C ASN A 300 -17.10 15.26 -31.11
N GLY A 301 -17.75 15.68 -30.03
CA GLY A 301 -18.82 16.67 -30.01
C GLY A 301 -20.16 16.18 -30.59
N LYS A 302 -20.38 14.86 -30.65
CA LYS A 302 -21.66 14.31 -31.06
C LYS A 302 -22.65 14.31 -29.87
N ALA A 303 -23.94 14.37 -30.20
CA ALA A 303 -24.98 14.16 -29.19
C ALA A 303 -24.95 12.71 -28.67
N ILE A 304 -25.06 12.56 -27.35
CA ILE A 304 -25.05 11.26 -26.68
C ILE A 304 -26.34 11.08 -25.87
N GLU A 305 -26.72 9.81 -25.68
CA GLU A 305 -27.80 9.44 -24.79
C GLU A 305 -27.31 9.43 -23.35
N MET A 306 -28.08 10.03 -22.42
CA MET A 306 -27.70 10.16 -21.00
C MET A 306 -28.21 8.99 -20.15
N HIS A 307 -29.18 8.20 -20.66
CA HIS A 307 -29.73 7.01 -19.99
C HIS A 307 -29.73 5.84 -20.97
N ILE A 308 -28.87 4.87 -20.72
CA ILE A 308 -28.68 3.73 -21.60
C ILE A 308 -29.05 2.46 -20.83
N LEU A 309 -30.12 1.79 -21.24
CA LEU A 309 -30.51 0.51 -20.63
C LEU A 309 -29.72 -0.63 -21.27
N ILE A 310 -29.12 -1.46 -20.45
CA ILE A 310 -28.42 -2.69 -20.86
C ILE A 310 -29.31 -3.86 -20.50
N ASN A 311 -29.86 -4.51 -21.52
CA ASN A 311 -30.76 -5.64 -21.34
C ASN A 311 -30.05 -6.88 -20.82
N SER A 312 -30.66 -7.55 -19.85
CA SER A 312 -30.25 -8.86 -19.37
C SER A 312 -31.00 -9.99 -20.08
N LYS A 313 -30.42 -11.18 -20.08
CA LYS A 313 -31.03 -12.35 -20.71
C LYS A 313 -30.78 -13.62 -19.93
N LEU A 314 -31.74 -14.57 -20.00
CA LEU A 314 -31.59 -15.88 -19.41
C LEU A 314 -30.56 -16.72 -20.19
N MET A 315 -29.64 -17.34 -19.46
CA MET A 315 -28.64 -18.30 -19.94
C MET A 315 -28.93 -19.66 -19.31
N VAL A 316 -29.59 -20.55 -20.07
CA VAL A 316 -29.95 -21.87 -19.59
C VAL A 316 -28.72 -22.78 -19.56
N GLY A 317 -28.43 -23.35 -18.39
CA GLY A 317 -27.35 -24.31 -18.15
C GLY A 317 -27.86 -25.70 -17.75
N GLU A 318 -27.02 -26.49 -17.10
CA GLU A 318 -27.33 -27.82 -16.62
C GLU A 318 -28.06 -27.83 -15.27
N SER A 319 -27.82 -26.78 -14.44
CA SER A 319 -28.31 -26.74 -13.05
C SER A 319 -29.84 -26.66 -12.90
N CYS A 320 -30.58 -26.35 -13.97
CA CYS A 320 -32.02 -26.48 -14.00
C CYS A 320 -32.49 -27.83 -14.58
N GLY A 321 -31.60 -28.62 -15.16
CA GLY A 321 -31.91 -29.92 -15.75
C GLY A 321 -32.18 -29.94 -17.27
N CYS A 322 -32.16 -28.75 -17.95
CA CYS A 322 -32.49 -28.66 -19.37
C CYS A 322 -31.40 -29.19 -20.32
N CYS A 323 -30.13 -28.98 -20.02
CA CYS A 323 -29.00 -29.26 -20.91
C CYS A 323 -28.08 -30.32 -20.29
N ARG A 324 -28.44 -31.60 -20.38
CA ARG A 324 -27.66 -32.72 -19.80
C ARG A 324 -26.87 -33.55 -20.82
N ASP A 325 -26.79 -33.12 -22.06
CA ASP A 325 -26.26 -33.86 -23.20
C ASP A 325 -24.74 -33.66 -23.43
N GLY A 326 -24.01 -33.16 -22.45
CA GLY A 326 -22.56 -32.93 -22.56
C GLY A 326 -22.16 -31.72 -23.40
N LEU A 327 -23.12 -30.86 -23.74
CA LEU A 327 -22.90 -29.63 -24.53
C LEU A 327 -21.82 -28.72 -23.94
N PHE A 328 -21.62 -28.78 -22.62
CA PHE A 328 -20.65 -27.94 -21.89
C PHE A 328 -19.31 -28.62 -21.55
N ASP A 329 -19.10 -29.90 -21.95
CA ASP A 329 -17.90 -30.66 -21.61
C ASP A 329 -16.60 -30.04 -22.14
N GLU A 330 -16.66 -29.42 -23.33
CA GLU A 330 -15.51 -28.76 -23.93
C GLU A 330 -15.12 -27.51 -23.13
N ARG A 331 -16.08 -26.69 -22.70
CA ARG A 331 -15.89 -25.53 -21.85
C ARG A 331 -15.28 -25.91 -20.50
N ARG A 332 -15.80 -26.99 -19.87
CA ARG A 332 -15.23 -27.51 -18.60
C ARG A 332 -13.79 -27.97 -18.76
N ARG A 333 -13.43 -28.62 -19.87
CA ARG A 333 -12.06 -29.05 -20.15
C ARG A 333 -11.11 -27.88 -20.36
N GLU A 334 -11.54 -26.84 -21.09
CA GLU A 334 -10.74 -25.61 -21.26
C GLU A 334 -10.52 -24.89 -19.93
N GLN A 335 -11.57 -24.77 -19.15
CA GLN A 335 -11.49 -24.08 -17.85
C GLN A 335 -10.67 -24.90 -16.83
N GLY A 336 -10.75 -26.22 -16.87
CA GLY A 336 -9.90 -27.10 -16.04
C GLY A 336 -8.41 -26.92 -16.33
N LYS A 337 -8.04 -26.69 -17.60
CA LYS A 337 -6.65 -26.37 -17.97
C LYS A 337 -6.23 -25.01 -17.41
N THR A 338 -7.13 -24.02 -17.46
CA THR A 338 -6.91 -22.68 -16.91
C THR A 338 -6.73 -22.74 -15.39
N THR A 339 -7.59 -23.46 -14.67
CA THR A 339 -7.51 -23.63 -13.22
C THR A 339 -6.20 -24.33 -12.79
N TYR A 340 -5.70 -25.28 -13.61
CA TYR A 340 -4.42 -25.93 -13.32
C TYR A 340 -3.23 -24.99 -13.56
N SER A 341 -3.27 -24.18 -14.62
CA SER A 341 -2.27 -23.11 -14.84
C SER A 341 -2.26 -22.11 -13.69
N ASP A 342 -3.45 -21.63 -13.30
CA ASP A 342 -3.61 -20.70 -12.19
C ASP A 342 -3.06 -21.25 -10.85
N ALA A 343 -3.18 -22.57 -10.62
CA ALA A 343 -2.63 -23.21 -9.43
C ALA A 343 -1.08 -23.29 -9.42
N LEU A 344 -0.45 -23.52 -10.59
CA LEU A 344 0.99 -23.47 -10.73
C LEU A 344 1.57 -22.07 -10.55
N ASP A 345 0.87 -21.08 -11.11
CA ASP A 345 1.26 -19.68 -10.99
C ASP A 345 1.17 -19.19 -9.53
N ARG A 346 0.16 -19.65 -8.75
CA ARG A 346 0.06 -19.39 -7.31
C ARG A 346 1.25 -19.95 -6.50
N GLU A 347 1.69 -21.18 -6.80
CA GLU A 347 2.81 -21.79 -6.09
C GLU A 347 4.13 -21.01 -6.30
N SER A 348 4.31 -20.45 -7.49
CA SER A 348 5.44 -19.55 -7.82
C SER A 348 5.34 -18.22 -7.07
N LEU A 349 4.16 -17.60 -7.04
CA LEU A 349 3.89 -16.34 -6.32
C LEU A 349 4.12 -16.47 -4.82
N ASP A 350 3.65 -17.55 -4.18
CA ASP A 350 3.83 -17.80 -2.74
C ASP A 350 5.31 -17.83 -2.31
N GLY A 351 6.19 -18.35 -3.14
CA GLY A 351 7.64 -18.35 -2.90
C GLY A 351 8.25 -16.96 -2.93
N SER A 352 7.92 -16.21 -3.96
CA SER A 352 8.37 -14.82 -4.18
C SER A 352 7.87 -13.87 -3.08
N GLU A 353 6.62 -14.03 -2.65
CA GLU A 353 6.00 -13.25 -1.59
C GLU A 353 6.69 -13.40 -0.23
N ARG A 354 7.07 -14.63 0.15
CA ARG A 354 7.77 -14.89 1.42
C ARG A 354 9.13 -14.21 1.46
N ALA A 355 9.91 -14.34 0.38
CA ALA A 355 11.22 -13.72 0.28
C ALA A 355 11.12 -12.18 0.39
N LEU A 356 10.16 -11.58 -0.30
CA LEU A 356 9.95 -10.15 -0.30
C LEU A 356 9.45 -9.62 1.06
N THR A 357 8.51 -10.31 1.68
CA THR A 357 8.01 -9.96 3.02
C THR A 357 9.14 -9.98 4.06
N GLN A 358 10.01 -11.00 4.02
CA GLN A 358 11.18 -11.08 4.88
C GLN A 358 12.16 -9.92 4.61
N LEU A 359 12.45 -9.64 3.34
CA LEU A 359 13.36 -8.59 2.93
C LEU A 359 12.91 -7.22 3.47
N ILE A 360 11.64 -6.87 3.34
CA ILE A 360 11.09 -5.60 3.82
C ILE A 360 11.07 -5.56 5.35
N SER A 361 10.59 -6.63 6.02
CA SER A 361 10.39 -6.67 7.47
C SER A 361 11.69 -6.59 8.27
N TYR A 362 12.82 -7.08 7.73
CA TYR A 362 14.12 -7.10 8.41
C TYR A 362 15.06 -5.98 7.99
N THR A 363 14.58 -4.97 7.27
CA THR A 363 15.41 -3.84 6.85
C THR A 363 15.16 -2.64 7.75
N ASP A 364 16.21 -2.18 8.45
CA ASP A 364 16.14 -1.12 9.46
C ASP A 364 16.24 0.29 8.88
N GLU A 365 16.79 0.44 7.67
CA GLU A 365 17.02 1.72 7.02
C GLU A 365 16.36 1.75 5.63
N TYR A 366 15.78 2.89 5.33
CA TYR A 366 15.04 3.07 4.09
C TYR A 366 15.90 2.93 2.83
N GLY A 367 17.10 3.53 2.82
CA GLY A 367 18.02 3.42 1.68
C GLY A 367 18.52 1.98 1.45
N GLU A 368 18.63 1.19 2.51
CA GLU A 368 18.94 -0.23 2.42
C GLU A 368 17.77 -1.03 1.86
N LEU A 369 16.52 -0.71 2.25
CA LEU A 369 15.32 -1.32 1.70
C LEU A 369 15.26 -1.17 0.19
N THR A 370 15.39 0.06 -0.30
CA THR A 370 15.33 0.37 -1.73
C THR A 370 16.38 -0.44 -2.51
N LYS A 371 17.62 -0.50 -1.99
CA LYS A 371 18.69 -1.28 -2.62
C LYS A 371 18.35 -2.77 -2.66
N LYS A 372 17.89 -3.34 -1.55
CA LYS A 372 17.52 -4.76 -1.48
C LYS A 372 16.33 -5.10 -2.39
N LEU A 373 15.37 -4.20 -2.54
CA LEU A 373 14.24 -4.37 -3.47
C LEU A 373 14.73 -4.36 -4.92
N VAL A 374 15.64 -3.43 -5.28
CA VAL A 374 16.26 -3.41 -6.62
C VAL A 374 17.04 -4.68 -6.88
N ASP A 375 17.89 -5.13 -5.94
CA ASP A 375 18.67 -6.37 -6.08
C ASP A 375 17.74 -7.59 -6.25
N TYR A 376 16.62 -7.64 -5.51
CA TYR A 376 15.62 -8.71 -5.60
C TYR A 376 14.97 -8.74 -6.98
N TYR A 377 14.45 -7.62 -7.46
CA TYR A 377 13.76 -7.56 -8.76
C TYR A 377 14.69 -7.58 -9.98
N SER A 378 15.97 -7.29 -9.81
CA SER A 378 16.99 -7.44 -10.87
C SER A 378 17.49 -8.88 -11.03
N GLY A 379 17.10 -9.80 -10.13
CA GLY A 379 17.37 -11.23 -10.23
C GLY A 379 16.43 -11.91 -11.23
N GLU A 380 16.72 -13.18 -11.56
CA GLU A 380 15.82 -14.02 -12.36
C GLU A 380 14.59 -14.45 -11.53
N HIS A 381 13.72 -13.50 -11.21
CA HIS A 381 12.43 -13.79 -10.61
C HIS A 381 11.35 -13.50 -11.64
N ASP A 382 10.58 -14.53 -11.99
CA ASP A 382 9.41 -14.47 -12.89
C ASP A 382 8.27 -13.60 -12.29
N PHE A 383 8.58 -12.35 -11.92
CA PHE A 383 7.56 -11.44 -11.52
C PHE A 383 7.02 -10.75 -12.77
N VAL A 384 5.76 -11.07 -13.08
CA VAL A 384 4.84 -10.38 -13.98
C VAL A 384 5.55 -9.37 -14.89
N GLY A 385 6.13 -9.85 -15.97
CA GLY A 385 6.78 -8.98 -16.94
C GLY A 385 5.79 -7.96 -17.45
N ASN A 386 5.87 -6.74 -17.00
CA ASN A 386 5.43 -5.48 -17.60
C ASN A 386 5.06 -4.47 -16.52
N ASP A 387 5.77 -3.35 -16.47
CA ASP A 387 5.50 -2.14 -15.71
C ASP A 387 4.85 -2.35 -14.32
N PHE A 388 5.69 -2.58 -13.32
CA PHE A 388 5.29 -2.67 -11.92
C PHE A 388 5.98 -1.56 -11.13
N HIS A 389 5.20 -0.80 -10.34
CA HIS A 389 5.75 0.31 -9.59
C HIS A 389 5.19 0.32 -8.16
N ILE A 390 6.05 0.55 -7.18
CA ILE A 390 5.66 0.87 -5.81
C ILE A 390 5.98 2.35 -5.59
N VAL A 391 4.95 3.16 -5.42
CA VAL A 391 5.05 4.61 -5.20
C VAL A 391 4.70 4.93 -3.75
N ILE A 392 5.59 5.66 -3.08
CA ILE A 392 5.46 6.02 -1.67
C ILE A 392 5.35 7.54 -1.54
N TYR A 393 4.49 8.00 -0.64
CA TYR A 393 4.34 9.41 -0.29
C TYR A 393 5.54 9.93 0.49
N GLY A 394 5.96 11.17 0.22
CA GLY A 394 7.15 11.76 0.83
C GLY A 394 7.13 11.83 2.35
N LYS A 395 5.97 11.99 2.96
CA LYS A 395 5.79 11.98 4.42
C LYS A 395 6.23 10.67 5.08
N TYR A 396 6.10 9.54 4.38
CA TYR A 396 6.59 8.25 4.91
C TYR A 396 8.07 8.28 5.27
N PHE A 397 8.87 9.08 4.54
CA PHE A 397 10.31 9.17 4.74
C PHE A 397 10.74 10.18 5.79
N THR A 398 9.94 11.23 6.00
CA THR A 398 10.30 12.39 6.81
C THR A 398 9.68 12.34 8.20
N ASP A 399 8.57 11.64 8.37
CA ASP A 399 7.77 11.69 9.59
C ASP A 399 7.47 10.32 10.19
N VAL A 400 8.55 9.61 10.56
CA VAL A 400 8.48 8.28 11.19
C VAL A 400 7.70 8.31 12.51
N MET A 401 7.59 9.48 13.14
CA MET A 401 6.98 9.67 14.47
C MET A 401 5.58 10.27 14.43
N ALA A 402 5.06 10.63 13.25
CA ALA A 402 3.70 11.12 13.12
C ALA A 402 2.68 10.08 13.59
N ASP A 403 1.67 10.54 14.32
CA ASP A 403 0.54 9.70 14.73
C ASP A 403 -0.21 9.22 13.48
N GLU A 404 -0.76 8.00 13.51
CA GLU A 404 -1.48 7.41 12.38
C GLU A 404 -2.63 8.31 11.92
N GLN A 405 -3.23 9.07 12.83
CA GLN A 405 -4.33 9.98 12.57
C GLN A 405 -3.89 11.29 11.87
N GLU A 406 -2.76 11.88 12.27
CA GLU A 406 -2.22 13.11 11.66
C GLU A 406 -1.76 12.89 10.22
N VAL A 407 -1.26 11.70 9.91
CA VAL A 407 -0.76 11.37 8.56
C VAL A 407 -1.90 11.12 7.58
N PHE A 408 -3.08 10.67 8.06
CA PHE A 408 -4.22 10.38 7.19
C PHE A 408 -4.85 11.65 6.60
N GLU A 409 -5.07 12.68 7.42
CA GLU A 409 -5.71 13.94 6.98
C GLU A 409 -4.87 14.72 5.97
N ASP A 410 -3.54 14.58 6.05
CA ASP A 410 -2.57 15.31 5.21
C ASP A 410 -1.91 14.44 4.11
N ALA A 411 -2.21 13.14 4.02
CA ALA A 411 -1.51 12.23 3.11
C ALA A 411 -1.72 12.57 1.61
N LEU A 412 -2.79 13.29 1.31
CA LEU A 412 -3.12 13.77 -0.03
C LEU A 412 -2.60 15.19 -0.32
N ASP A 413 -1.91 15.81 0.64
CA ASP A 413 -1.25 17.09 0.41
C ASP A 413 -0.15 16.96 -0.66
N ASP A 414 0.12 18.04 -1.41
CA ASP A 414 1.02 18.11 -2.59
C ASP A 414 2.50 17.74 -2.31
N GLY A 415 2.73 16.85 -1.34
CA GLY A 415 4.05 16.34 -0.98
C GLY A 415 4.67 15.53 -2.12
N PRO A 416 6.02 15.51 -2.20
CA PRO A 416 6.71 14.74 -3.22
C PRO A 416 6.40 13.25 -3.08
N MET A 417 6.00 12.60 -4.18
CA MET A 417 5.91 11.15 -4.30
C MET A 417 7.14 10.63 -5.02
N GLN A 418 7.58 9.43 -4.68
CA GLN A 418 8.65 8.77 -5.42
C GLN A 418 8.44 7.27 -5.51
N SER A 419 8.85 6.68 -6.61
CA SER A 419 8.86 5.25 -6.74
C SER A 419 10.06 4.66 -6.01
N ILE A 420 9.82 3.69 -5.15
CA ILE A 420 10.88 2.92 -4.49
C ILE A 420 11.34 1.74 -5.31
N VAL A 421 10.48 1.26 -6.19
CA VAL A 421 10.76 0.27 -7.23
C VAL A 421 9.95 0.64 -8.45
N SER A 422 10.59 0.67 -9.59
CA SER A 422 9.96 0.76 -10.92
C SER A 422 10.60 -0.27 -11.82
N ILE A 423 9.78 -1.16 -12.36
CA ILE A 423 10.16 -2.11 -13.39
C ILE A 423 9.44 -1.67 -14.65
N GLY A 424 10.19 -1.21 -15.64
CA GLY A 424 9.63 -0.79 -16.92
C GLY A 424 9.39 -1.95 -17.87
N SER A 425 8.77 -1.67 -19.01
CA SER A 425 8.50 -2.63 -20.09
C SER A 425 9.78 -3.30 -20.68
N ASN A 426 10.95 -2.78 -20.35
CA ASN A 426 12.25 -3.31 -20.77
C ASN A 426 12.95 -4.17 -19.68
N ASP A 427 12.25 -4.56 -18.64
CA ASP A 427 12.80 -5.21 -17.43
C ASP A 427 13.89 -4.35 -16.71
N GLU A 428 13.96 -3.06 -17.01
CA GLU A 428 14.85 -2.14 -16.32
C GLU A 428 14.29 -1.78 -14.95
N VAL A 429 15.04 -2.11 -13.90
CA VAL A 429 14.67 -1.81 -12.51
C VAL A 429 15.29 -0.48 -12.09
N THR A 430 14.47 0.48 -11.73
CA THR A 430 14.90 1.80 -11.25
C THR A 430 14.30 2.13 -9.89
N THR A 431 14.89 3.11 -9.20
CA THR A 431 14.46 3.55 -7.88
C THR A 431 14.63 5.04 -7.71
N GLY A 432 13.88 5.63 -6.76
CA GLY A 432 13.96 7.05 -6.45
C GLY A 432 13.42 7.96 -7.54
N THR A 433 12.66 7.44 -8.51
CA THR A 433 12.07 8.23 -9.58
C THR A 433 10.95 9.10 -9.00
N PRO A 434 11.02 10.43 -9.10
CA PRO A 434 9.95 11.31 -8.70
C PRO A 434 8.67 11.02 -9.50
N VAL A 435 7.53 11.04 -8.83
CA VAL A 435 6.21 10.83 -9.44
C VAL A 435 5.34 12.04 -9.16
N SER A 436 4.71 12.59 -10.21
CA SER A 436 3.78 13.70 -10.05
C SER A 436 2.36 13.17 -9.79
N ARG A 437 1.54 13.95 -9.07
CA ARG A 437 0.12 13.64 -8.85
C ARG A 437 -0.68 13.59 -10.15
N HIS A 438 -0.20 14.25 -11.21
CA HIS A 438 -0.85 14.28 -12.51
C HIS A 438 -0.55 13.04 -13.36
N ASP A 439 0.61 12.41 -13.17
CA ASP A 439 1.02 11.27 -14.00
C ASP A 439 0.79 9.93 -13.28
N LEU A 440 0.93 9.86 -11.96
CA LEU A 440 0.76 8.71 -11.08
C LEU A 440 1.66 7.50 -11.40
N ILE A 441 2.30 7.47 -12.54
CA ILE A 441 3.11 6.35 -13.04
C ILE A 441 4.48 6.88 -13.41
N PRO A 442 5.57 6.30 -12.85
CA PRO A 442 6.92 6.68 -13.23
C PRO A 442 7.14 6.52 -14.73
N GLY A 443 7.60 7.59 -15.41
CA GLY A 443 7.90 7.55 -16.83
C GLY A 443 6.69 7.43 -17.76
N TYR A 444 5.47 7.66 -17.29
CA TYR A 444 4.28 7.64 -18.12
C TYR A 444 4.39 8.54 -19.36
N ASN A 445 4.08 8.00 -20.53
CA ASN A 445 4.19 8.71 -21.79
C ASN A 445 2.91 8.60 -22.62
N ARG A 446 2.11 9.66 -22.67
CA ARG A 446 0.89 9.76 -23.50
C ARG A 446 1.16 9.56 -25.02
N ALA A 447 2.40 9.63 -25.45
CA ALA A 447 2.77 9.48 -26.86
C ALA A 447 3.14 8.03 -27.24
N ASP A 448 2.93 7.07 -26.36
CA ASP A 448 3.16 5.67 -26.66
C ASP A 448 2.22 5.17 -27.76
N THR A 449 2.63 4.14 -28.49
CA THR A 449 1.86 3.57 -29.59
C THR A 449 0.88 2.50 -29.11
N GLU A 450 1.16 1.88 -27.97
CA GLU A 450 0.31 0.84 -27.35
C GLU A 450 -0.58 1.45 -26.28
N SER A 451 -1.81 0.99 -26.19
CA SER A 451 -2.76 1.36 -25.15
C SER A 451 -2.59 0.46 -23.95
N HIS A 452 -2.53 1.08 -22.78
CA HIS A 452 -2.28 0.38 -21.52
C HIS A 452 -3.50 0.41 -20.59
N VAL A 453 -3.59 -0.60 -19.72
CA VAL A 453 -4.51 -0.61 -18.58
C VAL A 453 -3.64 -0.67 -17.31
N TYR A 454 -3.67 0.38 -16.52
CA TYR A 454 -2.97 0.45 -15.27
C TYR A 454 -3.92 0.22 -14.10
N PHE A 455 -3.56 -0.68 -13.20
CA PHE A 455 -4.28 -0.91 -11.95
C PHE A 455 -3.51 -0.27 -10.82
N LEU A 456 -4.21 0.53 -10.04
CA LEU A 456 -3.65 1.24 -8.90
C LEU A 456 -4.33 0.70 -7.64
N PHE A 457 -3.53 0.18 -6.70
CA PHE A 457 -3.98 -0.38 -5.43
C PHE A 457 -3.46 0.46 -4.28
N PRO A 458 -4.24 0.74 -3.25
CA PRO A 458 -3.75 1.48 -2.09
C PRO A 458 -2.72 0.66 -1.32
N LEU A 459 -1.75 1.34 -0.73
CA LEU A 459 -0.76 0.75 0.16
C LEU A 459 -0.89 1.42 1.52
N HIS A 460 -1.58 0.75 2.46
CA HIS A 460 -1.94 1.33 3.76
C HIS A 460 -1.94 0.30 4.89
N THR A 461 -2.05 0.75 6.13
CA THR A 461 -2.39 -0.09 7.29
C THR A 461 -3.32 0.71 8.19
N GLY A 462 -4.58 0.29 8.28
CA GLY A 462 -5.61 1.10 8.91
C GLY A 462 -5.71 2.47 8.23
N LEU A 463 -5.67 3.52 9.00
CA LEU A 463 -5.75 4.90 8.49
C LEU A 463 -4.41 5.41 7.90
N TYR A 464 -3.30 4.72 8.16
CA TYR A 464 -2.00 5.14 7.67
C TYR A 464 -1.81 4.77 6.21
N ASN A 465 -1.73 5.76 5.32
CA ASN A 465 -1.53 5.58 3.90
C ASN A 465 -0.06 5.78 3.51
N TYR A 466 0.60 4.72 3.05
CA TYR A 466 2.00 4.74 2.61
C TYR A 466 2.16 5.25 1.18
N GLY A 467 1.18 4.95 0.32
CA GLY A 467 1.24 5.20 -1.10
C GLY A 467 0.35 4.27 -1.90
N TYR A 468 0.83 3.80 -3.03
CA TYR A 468 0.09 2.88 -3.90
C TYR A 468 1.03 2.00 -4.74
N VAL A 469 0.48 0.89 -5.20
CA VAL A 469 1.12 -0.01 -6.16
C VAL A 469 0.46 0.17 -7.52
N VAL A 470 1.25 0.25 -8.58
CA VAL A 470 0.78 0.29 -9.97
C VAL A 470 1.21 -0.97 -10.69
N VAL A 471 0.29 -1.57 -11.43
CA VAL A 471 0.58 -2.72 -12.30
C VAL A 471 -0.02 -2.46 -13.67
N ASN A 472 0.77 -2.59 -14.72
CA ASN A 472 0.26 -2.55 -16.09
C ASN A 472 -0.43 -3.89 -16.39
N GLY A 473 -1.71 -3.83 -16.72
CA GLY A 473 -2.56 -4.97 -17.00
C GLY A 473 -2.76 -5.22 -18.48
N ASP A 474 -2.02 -6.15 -19.06
CA ASP A 474 -2.46 -6.87 -20.25
C ASP A 474 -3.56 -7.88 -19.87
N ALA A 475 -4.31 -8.39 -20.87
CA ALA A 475 -5.36 -9.41 -20.68
C ALA A 475 -4.93 -10.68 -19.92
N ARG A 476 -3.63 -10.93 -19.73
CA ARG A 476 -3.08 -12.01 -18.90
C ARG A 476 -3.22 -11.76 -17.41
N ILE A 477 -3.04 -10.51 -16.96
CA ILE A 477 -3.13 -10.13 -15.54
C ILE A 477 -4.56 -10.30 -15.01
N THR A 478 -5.58 -10.32 -15.89
CA THR A 478 -6.95 -10.59 -15.46
C THR A 478 -7.16 -11.97 -14.83
N ARG A 479 -6.20 -12.90 -14.92
CA ARG A 479 -6.22 -14.20 -14.24
C ARG A 479 -5.65 -14.12 -12.81
N GLU A 480 -4.69 -13.23 -12.56
CA GLU A 480 -3.82 -13.20 -11.37
C GLU A 480 -4.25 -12.14 -10.32
N TYR A 481 -5.37 -11.40 -10.54
CA TYR A 481 -5.74 -10.27 -9.66
C TYR A 481 -6.05 -10.61 -8.21
N LEU A 482 -6.62 -11.77 -7.93
CA LEU A 482 -6.87 -12.20 -6.54
C LEU A 482 -5.53 -12.43 -5.80
N ASP A 483 -4.54 -12.94 -6.54
CA ASP A 483 -3.21 -13.20 -6.00
C ASP A 483 -2.44 -11.88 -5.82
N LEU A 484 -2.68 -10.87 -6.68
CA LEU A 484 -2.07 -9.56 -6.56
C LEU A 484 -2.55 -8.78 -5.31
N HIS A 485 -3.83 -8.88 -4.95
CA HIS A 485 -4.31 -8.28 -3.69
C HIS A 485 -3.62 -8.90 -2.46
N ALA A 486 -3.57 -10.22 -2.39
CA ALA A 486 -2.85 -10.91 -1.33
C ALA A 486 -1.37 -10.49 -1.27
N TYR A 487 -0.77 -10.21 -2.43
CA TYR A 487 0.58 -9.70 -2.55
C TYR A 487 0.70 -8.27 -2.00
N VAL A 488 -0.23 -7.38 -2.35
CA VAL A 488 -0.29 -6.00 -1.83
C VAL A 488 -0.51 -5.99 -0.33
N GLU A 489 -1.41 -6.84 0.21
CA GLU A 489 -1.62 -6.99 1.66
C GLU A 489 -0.34 -7.39 2.41
N LYS A 490 0.45 -8.29 1.83
CA LYS A 490 1.75 -8.69 2.42
C LYS A 490 2.76 -7.54 2.40
N PHE A 491 2.76 -6.72 1.35
CA PHE A 491 3.54 -5.48 1.35
C PHE A 491 3.09 -4.53 2.46
N MET A 492 1.79 -4.31 2.61
CA MET A 492 1.24 -3.47 3.68
C MET A 492 1.73 -3.95 5.06
N LEU A 493 1.65 -5.26 5.32
CA LEU A 493 2.13 -5.85 6.56
C LEU A 493 3.64 -5.65 6.74
N ALA A 494 4.43 -5.87 5.69
CA ALA A 494 5.88 -5.72 5.74
C ALA A 494 6.30 -4.27 6.02
N PHE A 495 5.67 -3.29 5.37
CA PHE A 495 5.89 -1.86 5.65
C PHE A 495 5.49 -1.47 7.08
N ARG A 496 4.40 -2.02 7.60
CA ARG A 496 3.99 -1.83 9.00
C ARG A 496 5.07 -2.33 9.97
N ILE A 497 5.58 -3.54 9.75
CA ILE A 497 6.64 -4.13 10.58
C ILE A 497 7.90 -3.27 10.51
N GLN A 498 8.33 -2.86 9.32
CA GLN A 498 9.50 -2.00 9.13
C GLN A 498 9.35 -0.69 9.90
N ARG A 499 8.23 0.00 9.74
CA ARG A 499 7.95 1.25 10.47
C ARG A 499 8.01 1.05 11.98
N SER A 500 7.35 0.00 12.48
CA SER A 500 7.38 -0.32 13.91
C SER A 500 8.80 -0.56 14.42
N ASN A 501 9.64 -1.25 13.65
CA ASN A 501 11.05 -1.47 13.99
C ASN A 501 11.84 -0.16 14.05
N ILE A 502 11.66 0.73 13.08
CA ILE A 502 12.30 2.06 13.07
C ILE A 502 11.87 2.89 14.28
N GLN A 503 10.58 2.90 14.60
CA GLN A 503 10.04 3.59 15.78
C GLN A 503 10.62 3.03 17.09
N LEU A 504 10.63 1.71 17.23
CA LEU A 504 11.20 1.03 18.41
C LEU A 504 12.69 1.36 18.58
N LYS A 505 13.47 1.38 17.50
CA LYS A 505 14.87 1.77 17.50
C LYS A 505 15.02 3.21 17.99
N PHE A 506 14.23 4.13 17.46
CA PHE A 506 14.25 5.54 17.87
C PHE A 506 13.88 5.72 19.35
N TYR A 507 12.82 5.05 19.82
CA TYR A 507 12.43 5.09 21.24
C TYR A 507 13.53 4.50 22.14
N ASN A 508 14.11 3.36 21.76
CA ASN A 508 15.19 2.74 22.51
C ASN A 508 16.41 3.66 22.59
N ASP A 509 16.81 4.30 21.49
CA ASP A 509 17.92 5.26 21.47
C ASP A 509 17.61 6.50 22.33
N SER A 510 16.38 6.97 22.32
CA SER A 510 15.93 8.08 23.15
C SER A 510 15.90 7.72 24.63
N LEU A 511 15.35 6.57 24.98
CA LEU A 511 15.37 6.04 26.35
C LEU A 511 16.81 5.82 26.85
N ARG A 512 17.68 5.28 25.98
CA ARG A 512 19.08 5.10 26.30
C ARG A 512 19.77 6.42 26.59
N LYS A 513 19.55 7.46 25.77
CA LYS A 513 20.10 8.82 26.03
C LYS A 513 19.60 9.39 27.35
N ILE A 514 18.33 9.24 27.67
CA ILE A 514 17.75 9.68 28.95
C ILE A 514 18.38 8.90 30.12
N SER A 515 18.55 7.58 29.95
CA SER A 515 19.11 6.67 30.96
C SER A 515 20.60 6.90 31.20
N GLU A 516 21.36 7.51 30.29
CA GLU A 516 22.80 7.83 30.41
C GLU A 516 23.08 9.11 31.18
N ILE A 517 22.07 9.92 31.49
CA ILE A 517 22.22 11.22 32.14
C ILE A 517 21.81 11.14 33.62
N ASP A 518 22.59 11.78 34.50
CA ASP A 518 22.23 12.00 35.90
C ASP A 518 21.21 13.16 35.99
N THR A 519 20.02 12.87 36.47
CA THR A 519 18.88 13.80 36.49
C THR A 519 19.10 15.02 37.39
N MET A 520 19.99 14.92 38.39
CA MET A 520 20.29 16.03 39.31
C MET A 520 21.27 17.02 38.69
N THR A 521 22.27 16.54 37.97
CA THR A 521 23.39 17.33 37.48
C THR A 521 23.33 17.61 35.97
N GLY A 522 22.63 16.79 35.22
CA GLY A 522 22.61 16.85 33.75
C GLY A 522 23.98 16.47 33.11
N LEU A 523 24.87 15.85 33.87
CA LEU A 523 26.08 15.19 33.40
C LEU A 523 25.78 13.71 33.08
N TYR A 524 26.74 13.02 32.46
CA TYR A 524 26.60 11.56 32.31
C TYR A 524 26.59 10.88 33.68
N ASN A 525 25.82 9.81 33.79
CA ASN A 525 25.88 8.91 34.95
C ASN A 525 26.86 7.75 34.67
N ARG A 526 26.89 6.74 35.55
CA ARG A 526 27.77 5.58 35.40
C ARG A 526 27.51 4.78 34.12
N LEU A 527 26.25 4.65 33.68
CA LEU A 527 25.91 4.00 32.41
C LEU A 527 26.44 4.81 31.22
N GLY A 528 26.29 6.14 31.27
CA GLY A 528 26.86 7.03 30.26
C GLY A 528 28.40 6.94 30.20
N TYR A 529 29.07 6.78 31.33
CA TYR A 529 30.51 6.48 31.37
C TYR A 529 30.83 5.17 30.62
N GLU A 530 30.15 4.06 30.94
CA GLU A 530 30.40 2.75 30.32
C GLU A 530 30.27 2.79 28.79
N ASN A 531 29.33 3.58 28.28
CA ASN A 531 29.09 3.68 26.84
C ASN A 531 29.96 4.71 26.11
N LYS A 532 30.41 5.80 26.78
CA LYS A 532 31.09 6.93 26.12
C LYS A 532 32.60 6.97 26.34
N ALA A 533 33.12 6.39 27.45
CA ALA A 533 34.52 6.52 27.81
C ALA A 533 35.46 5.78 26.87
N THR A 534 35.12 4.53 26.50
CA THR A 534 35.94 3.71 25.59
C THR A 534 36.09 4.33 24.19
N PRO A 535 35.02 4.82 23.53
CA PRO A 535 35.15 5.53 22.26
C PRO A 535 36.08 6.73 22.29
N ILE A 536 36.07 7.52 23.36
CA ILE A 536 37.00 8.67 23.54
C ILE A 536 38.43 8.19 23.68
N TYR A 537 38.66 7.19 24.50
CA TYR A 537 39.98 6.59 24.70
C TYR A 537 40.54 6.04 23.37
N ASP A 538 39.76 5.30 22.62
CA ASP A 538 40.16 4.76 21.30
C ASP A 538 40.41 5.86 20.27
N ASN A 539 39.63 6.95 20.32
CA ASN A 539 39.83 8.10 19.46
C ASN A 539 41.14 8.84 19.79
N CYS A 540 41.45 9.00 21.05
CA CYS A 540 42.75 9.57 21.47
C CYS A 540 43.91 8.75 20.95
N LYS A 541 43.85 7.42 21.05
CA LYS A 541 44.90 6.52 20.50
C LYS A 541 45.05 6.67 18.99
N ARG A 542 43.96 6.73 18.27
CA ARG A 542 43.97 6.84 16.78
C ARG A 542 44.44 8.21 16.28
N SER A 543 44.05 9.27 16.95
CA SER A 543 44.38 10.66 16.57
C SER A 543 45.76 11.12 17.03
N GLY A 544 46.47 10.34 17.86
CA GLY A 544 47.72 10.75 18.51
C GLY A 544 47.53 11.84 19.57
N SER A 545 46.29 12.09 20.02
CA SER A 545 46.00 12.98 21.13
C SER A 545 46.25 12.28 22.46
N ARG A 546 46.74 13.02 23.47
CA ARG A 546 46.91 12.45 24.81
C ARG A 546 45.57 12.36 25.53
N LEU A 547 45.29 11.23 26.16
CA LEU A 547 44.10 11.06 26.99
C LEU A 547 44.29 11.81 28.30
N MET A 548 43.34 12.63 28.71
CA MET A 548 43.21 13.19 30.05
C MET A 548 42.11 12.48 30.81
N VAL A 549 42.39 12.04 32.02
CA VAL A 549 41.42 11.57 33.00
C VAL A 549 41.55 12.43 34.25
N MET A 550 40.46 13.07 34.68
CA MET A 550 40.41 13.93 35.85
C MET A 550 39.30 13.51 36.79
N PHE A 551 39.61 13.33 38.08
CA PHE A 551 38.64 13.20 39.15
C PHE A 551 38.46 14.52 39.88
N ILE A 552 37.23 14.83 40.28
CA ILE A 552 36.86 15.98 41.12
C ILE A 552 35.88 15.44 42.18
N ASP A 553 36.16 15.84 43.44
CA ASP A 553 35.37 15.46 44.63
C ASP A 553 35.02 16.69 45.47
N ILE A 554 33.80 16.74 46.04
CA ILE A 554 33.35 17.85 46.87
C ILE A 554 33.89 17.68 48.31
N ASN A 555 34.68 18.65 48.77
CA ASN A 555 35.27 18.61 50.09
C ASN A 555 34.19 18.75 51.17
N ARG A 556 34.28 17.89 52.21
CA ARG A 556 33.42 17.94 53.40
C ARG A 556 31.91 17.86 53.10
N MET A 557 31.51 17.13 52.07
CA MET A 557 30.12 16.96 51.66
C MET A 557 29.23 16.48 52.81
N LYS A 558 29.72 15.52 53.62
CA LYS A 558 29.02 15.07 54.84
C LYS A 558 28.72 16.22 55.79
N ARG A 559 29.68 17.14 56.02
CA ARG A 559 29.46 18.31 56.90
C ARG A 559 28.45 19.29 56.32
N ILE A 560 28.43 19.47 55.00
CA ILE A 560 27.40 20.30 54.33
C ILE A 560 26.03 19.69 54.60
N ASN A 561 25.87 18.40 54.41
CA ASN A 561 24.61 17.70 54.69
C ASN A 561 24.20 17.78 56.18
N ASP A 562 25.14 17.49 57.09
CA ASP A 562 24.86 17.41 58.53
C ASP A 562 24.52 18.79 59.14
N VAL A 563 25.14 19.87 58.65
CA VAL A 563 24.98 21.23 59.21
C VAL A 563 23.91 22.04 58.51
N PHE A 564 23.82 21.92 57.18
CA PHE A 564 22.95 22.77 56.36
C PHE A 564 21.80 22.00 55.72
N GLY A 565 21.72 20.67 55.90
CA GLY A 565 20.69 19.82 55.37
C GLY A 565 20.95 19.33 53.93
N HIS A 566 20.29 18.26 53.56
CA HIS A 566 20.48 17.60 52.26
C HIS A 566 20.13 18.48 51.04
N ILE A 567 19.23 19.44 51.20
CA ILE A 567 18.88 20.40 50.10
C ILE A 567 20.12 21.24 49.74
N ASN A 568 20.91 21.65 50.72
CA ASN A 568 22.17 22.39 50.50
C ASN A 568 23.29 21.49 49.99
N GLY A 569 23.29 20.21 50.37
CA GLY A 569 24.19 19.23 49.75
C GLY A 569 23.89 19.01 48.28
N ASP A 570 22.61 18.87 47.92
CA ASP A 570 22.19 18.79 46.54
C ASP A 570 22.54 20.04 45.72
N ALA A 571 22.45 21.22 46.36
CA ALA A 571 22.92 22.46 45.75
C ALA A 571 24.44 22.45 45.49
N ALA A 572 25.24 21.94 46.44
CA ALA A 572 26.69 21.82 46.26
C ALA A 572 27.04 20.90 45.08
N ILE A 573 26.31 19.78 44.91
CA ILE A 573 26.46 18.87 43.77
C ILE A 573 26.11 19.58 42.46
N ARG A 574 24.97 20.28 42.42
CA ARG A 574 24.53 21.03 41.21
C ARG A 574 25.50 22.16 40.84
N LEU A 575 26.01 22.89 41.80
CA LEU A 575 26.98 23.97 41.57
C LEU A 575 28.31 23.43 41.03
N THR A 576 28.79 22.29 41.56
CA THR A 576 30.02 21.64 41.07
C THR A 576 29.80 21.14 39.63
N ALA A 577 28.68 20.49 39.36
CA ALA A 577 28.33 20.04 38.02
C ALA A 577 28.21 21.22 37.04
N SER A 578 27.64 22.34 37.47
CA SER A 578 27.56 23.57 36.67
C SER A 578 28.91 24.15 36.35
N ALA A 579 29.83 24.19 37.35
CA ALA A 579 31.21 24.62 37.13
C ALA A 579 31.94 23.75 36.11
N ILE A 580 31.76 22.42 36.19
CA ILE A 580 32.35 21.48 35.24
C ILE A 580 31.73 21.69 33.83
N LYS A 581 30.42 21.73 33.74
CA LYS A 581 29.68 21.84 32.46
C LYS A 581 29.98 23.12 31.69
N THR A 582 30.08 24.25 32.41
CA THR A 582 30.40 25.57 31.81
C THR A 582 31.76 25.60 31.13
N ASN A 583 32.73 24.84 31.66
CA ASN A 583 34.10 24.81 31.17
C ASN A 583 34.42 23.57 30.32
N LEU A 584 33.44 22.63 30.16
CA LEU A 584 33.63 21.38 29.43
C LEU A 584 33.79 21.65 27.94
N ARG A 585 34.72 20.98 27.28
CA ARG A 585 34.88 21.02 25.81
C ARG A 585 33.92 20.07 25.15
N GLU A 586 33.53 20.35 23.92
CA GLU A 586 32.56 19.55 23.16
C GLU A 586 33.02 18.10 22.94
N ASP A 587 34.32 17.87 22.84
CA ASP A 587 34.92 16.55 22.61
C ASP A 587 35.21 15.76 23.90
N TRP A 588 34.86 16.32 25.08
CA TRP A 588 35.05 15.70 26.38
C TRP A 588 33.72 15.24 26.99
N ILE A 589 33.82 14.27 27.89
CA ILE A 589 32.70 13.88 28.74
C ILE A 589 32.95 14.22 30.20
N ALA A 590 31.89 14.57 30.90
CA ALA A 590 31.84 14.69 32.32
C ALA A 590 30.78 13.77 32.90
N VAL A 591 31.13 13.03 33.90
CA VAL A 591 30.33 11.95 34.50
C VAL A 591 30.20 12.23 36.00
N ARG A 592 28.99 12.10 36.55
CA ARG A 592 28.82 11.95 38.00
C ARG A 592 29.05 10.47 38.31
N PHE A 593 30.24 10.18 38.85
CA PHE A 593 30.72 8.82 39.03
C PHE A 593 30.28 8.21 40.37
N GLY A 594 30.14 9.06 41.42
CA GLY A 594 29.61 8.72 42.74
C GLY A 594 28.67 9.80 43.28
N GLY A 595 28.40 9.81 44.58
CA GLY A 595 27.49 10.79 45.21
C GLY A 595 27.96 12.23 45.05
N ASP A 596 29.25 12.50 45.36
CA ASP A 596 29.95 13.77 45.30
C ASP A 596 31.19 13.75 44.42
N GLU A 597 31.37 12.67 43.63
CA GLU A 597 32.53 12.43 42.78
C GLU A 597 32.17 12.61 41.29
N PHE A 598 33.05 13.32 40.60
CA PHE A 598 32.93 13.61 39.17
C PHE A 598 34.17 13.13 38.42
N LEU A 599 33.96 12.55 37.26
CA LEU A 599 34.99 12.05 36.35
C LEU A 599 34.89 12.77 35.00
N ILE A 600 36.00 13.34 34.55
CA ILE A 600 36.12 14.01 33.26
C ILE A 600 37.13 13.24 32.41
N ILE A 601 36.75 12.95 31.15
CA ILE A 601 37.57 12.21 30.19
C ILE A 601 37.59 12.98 28.88
N GLY A 602 38.76 13.16 28.27
CA GLY A 602 38.86 13.79 26.97
C GLY A 602 40.26 13.82 26.40
N GLY A 603 40.39 14.20 25.14
CA GLY A 603 41.67 14.36 24.47
C GLY A 603 42.30 15.73 24.76
N VAL A 604 43.60 15.76 25.11
CA VAL A 604 44.37 16.98 25.33
C VAL A 604 45.64 17.01 24.49
N LYS A 605 46.11 18.22 24.15
CA LYS A 605 47.38 18.39 23.43
C LYS A 605 48.58 18.32 24.37
N ASN A 606 48.45 18.84 25.58
CA ASN A 606 49.52 18.94 26.57
C ASN A 606 48.95 19.06 28.00
N LYS A 607 49.80 19.08 28.99
CA LYS A 607 49.46 19.22 30.41
C LYS A 607 48.80 20.57 30.73
N ASP A 608 49.19 21.62 30.02
CA ASP A 608 48.71 22.98 30.27
C ASP A 608 47.19 23.08 29.97
N ALA A 609 46.68 22.34 28.97
CA ALA A 609 45.27 22.31 28.66
C ALA A 609 44.42 21.66 29.77
N ALA A 610 44.94 20.61 30.41
CA ALA A 610 44.28 19.98 31.55
C ALA A 610 44.30 20.87 32.80
N GLU A 611 45.44 21.52 33.04
CA GLU A 611 45.63 22.46 34.16
C GLU A 611 44.76 23.72 33.99
N ALA A 612 44.62 24.23 32.76
CA ALA A 612 43.70 25.33 32.43
C ALA A 612 42.26 24.98 32.77
N PHE A 613 41.78 23.82 32.31
CA PHE A 613 40.42 23.35 32.63
C PHE A 613 40.19 23.22 34.14
N ARG A 614 41.18 22.61 34.86
CA ARG A 614 41.14 22.51 36.32
C ARG A 614 41.00 23.89 36.96
N SER A 615 41.84 24.85 36.55
CA SER A 615 41.85 26.22 37.06
C SER A 615 40.52 26.94 36.79
N ASP A 616 39.95 26.77 35.60
CA ASP A 616 38.65 27.37 35.21
C ASP A 616 37.49 26.83 36.05
N VAL A 617 37.49 25.51 36.33
CA VAL A 617 36.49 24.89 37.22
C VAL A 617 36.64 25.46 38.65
N LEU A 618 37.88 25.56 39.19
CA LEU A 618 38.11 26.13 40.50
C LEU A 618 37.71 27.61 40.58
N ALA A 619 38.00 28.39 39.54
CA ALA A 619 37.59 29.80 39.46
C ALA A 619 36.06 29.93 39.43
N SER A 620 35.35 29.00 38.76
CA SER A 620 33.89 28.95 38.75
C SER A 620 33.32 28.61 40.12
N VAL A 621 33.92 27.68 40.86
CA VAL A 621 33.58 27.35 42.26
C VAL A 621 33.81 28.56 43.19
N ASP A 622 34.93 29.25 43.03
CA ASP A 622 35.22 30.47 43.83
C ASP A 622 34.25 31.60 43.50
N ARG A 623 33.82 31.76 42.28
CA ARG A 623 32.78 32.72 41.88
C ARG A 623 31.47 32.45 42.60
N PHE A 624 30.99 31.21 42.68
CA PHE A 624 29.79 30.86 43.44
C PHE A 624 29.93 31.18 44.94
N ASN A 625 31.11 31.02 45.51
CA ASN A 625 31.35 31.39 46.89
C ASN A 625 31.31 32.92 47.13
N HIS A 626 31.69 33.74 46.13
CA HIS A 626 31.69 35.20 46.24
C HIS A 626 30.29 35.80 46.00
N GLU A 627 29.43 35.12 45.24
CA GLU A 627 28.05 35.55 45.01
C GLU A 627 27.20 35.48 46.30
N GLY A 628 27.66 34.77 47.34
CA GLY A 628 27.10 34.79 48.69
C GLY A 628 25.68 34.21 48.83
N ALA A 629 25.19 33.49 47.83
CA ALA A 629 23.86 32.95 47.77
C ALA A 629 23.62 31.71 48.66
N TRP A 630 24.70 31.11 49.21
CA TRP A 630 24.62 29.82 49.90
C TRP A 630 25.19 29.93 51.35
N PRO A 631 24.59 29.16 52.31
CA PRO A 631 25.04 29.18 53.71
C PRO A 631 26.35 28.43 53.94
N PHE A 632 26.89 27.77 52.93
CA PHE A 632 28.11 26.99 52.96
C PHE A 632 29.12 27.53 51.95
N ARG A 633 30.40 27.25 52.19
CA ARG A 633 31.47 27.51 51.21
C ARG A 633 31.78 26.23 50.45
N LEU A 634 31.57 26.24 49.12
CA LEU A 634 31.88 25.14 48.23
C LEU A 634 33.40 25.05 48.03
N SER A 635 33.95 23.84 48.13
CA SER A 635 35.35 23.54 47.85
C SER A 635 35.47 22.16 47.24
N VAL A 636 36.28 22.00 46.22
CA VAL A 636 36.52 20.74 45.56
C VAL A 636 37.99 20.35 45.56
N SER A 637 38.25 19.06 45.59
CA SER A 637 39.58 18.47 45.37
C SER A 637 39.63 17.85 43.99
N SER A 638 40.74 17.98 43.29
CA SER A 638 40.87 17.39 41.95
C SER A 638 42.26 16.79 41.72
N GLY A 639 42.29 15.70 40.97
CA GLY A 639 43.51 15.05 40.48
C GLY A 639 43.33 14.64 39.05
N PHE A 640 44.34 14.79 38.23
CA PHE A 640 44.30 14.34 36.86
C PHE A 640 45.59 13.67 36.41
N ILE A 641 45.46 12.78 35.41
CA ILE A 641 46.57 12.13 34.73
C ILE A 641 46.41 12.34 33.23
N ILE A 642 47.52 12.34 32.52
CA ILE A 642 47.56 12.43 31.06
C ILE A 642 48.38 11.25 30.56
N SER A 643 47.89 10.56 29.52
CA SER A 643 48.63 9.47 28.90
C SER A 643 49.92 9.96 28.26
N GLU A 644 50.96 9.12 28.31
CA GLU A 644 52.16 9.35 27.53
C GLU A 644 51.91 8.97 26.04
N GLU A 645 52.77 9.50 25.18
CA GLU A 645 52.66 9.19 23.74
C GLU A 645 53.05 7.73 23.50
N GLY A 646 52.15 6.96 22.87
CA GLY A 646 52.37 5.54 22.61
C GLY A 646 52.11 4.61 23.79
N ASP A 647 51.57 5.10 24.90
CA ASP A 647 51.20 4.29 26.05
C ASP A 647 50.00 3.38 25.79
N ASP A 648 50.13 2.12 26.15
CA ASP A 648 49.08 1.07 25.95
C ASP A 648 48.34 0.73 27.26
N LYS A 649 48.50 1.54 28.28
CA LYS A 649 47.88 1.38 29.60
C LYS A 649 46.36 1.40 29.46
N PRO A 650 45.61 0.44 30.04
CA PRO A 650 44.16 0.41 29.95
C PRO A 650 43.48 1.61 30.64
N LEU A 651 42.33 2.05 30.12
CA LEU A 651 41.57 3.21 30.65
C LEU A 651 41.30 3.09 32.15
N THR A 652 41.02 1.89 32.65
CA THR A 652 40.77 1.61 34.07
C THR A 652 41.93 1.95 34.99
N GLU A 653 43.17 1.83 34.52
CA GLU A 653 44.38 2.21 35.30
C GLU A 653 44.57 3.73 35.33
N TYR A 654 44.31 4.44 34.24
CA TYR A 654 44.32 5.92 34.24
C TYR A 654 43.29 6.48 35.21
N ILE A 655 42.07 5.85 35.26
CA ILE A 655 41.03 6.24 36.20
C ILE A 655 41.50 6.07 37.65
N LYS A 656 42.09 4.91 37.96
CA LYS A 656 42.66 4.63 39.29
C LYS A 656 43.76 5.60 39.70
N ASP A 657 44.64 5.95 38.76
CA ASP A 657 45.74 6.88 39.02
C ASP A 657 45.22 8.30 39.24
N ALA A 658 44.24 8.76 38.46
CA ALA A 658 43.61 10.06 38.63
C ALA A 658 42.89 10.18 40.00
N ASP A 659 42.19 9.12 40.41
CA ASP A 659 41.54 9.02 41.72
C ASP A 659 42.58 9.10 42.87
N ASN A 660 43.67 8.36 42.79
CA ASN A 660 44.75 8.43 43.77
C ASN A 660 45.31 9.84 43.91
N LEU A 661 45.56 10.56 42.83
CA LEU A 661 46.04 11.94 42.80
C LEU A 661 45.02 12.91 43.42
N MET A 662 43.75 12.72 43.16
CA MET A 662 42.66 13.50 43.78
C MET A 662 42.62 13.26 45.28
N TYR A 663 42.75 12.02 45.73
CA TYR A 663 42.76 11.65 47.14
C TYR A 663 43.97 12.24 47.89
N GLU A 664 45.16 12.25 47.27
CA GLU A 664 46.34 12.93 47.82
C GLU A 664 46.11 14.44 47.99
N THR A 665 45.49 15.08 47.02
CA THR A 665 45.13 16.51 47.07
C THR A 665 44.13 16.77 48.20
N LYS A 666 43.12 15.87 48.35
CA LYS A 666 42.12 15.93 49.42
C LYS A 666 42.79 15.81 50.83
N LYS A 667 43.75 14.89 50.98
CA LYS A 667 44.49 14.74 52.23
C LYS A 667 45.33 16.01 52.61
N LYS A 668 46.00 16.61 51.65
CA LYS A 668 46.79 17.87 51.88
C LYS A 668 45.87 19.00 52.33
N MET A 669 44.71 19.18 51.70
CA MET A 669 43.72 20.18 52.10
C MET A 669 43.11 19.94 53.51
N HIS A 670 43.09 18.68 53.96
CA HIS A 670 42.60 18.32 55.29
C HIS A 670 43.72 18.47 56.40
N SER A 671 44.96 18.40 56.03
CA SER A 671 46.08 18.51 56.95
C SER A 671 46.58 19.97 57.20
N GLU A 672 46.22 20.92 56.35
CA GLU A 672 46.56 22.34 56.48
C GLU A 672 45.57 23.14 57.35
N LYS A 673 44.73 22.50 58.12
CA LYS A 673 43.83 23.03 59.15
C LYS A 673 43.86 22.16 60.39
#